data_65cc1226be58249e0445ad44cd42e09e
#
_entry.id   65cc1226be58249e0445ad44cd42e09e
#
_cell.length_a   1.000
_cell.length_b   1.000
_cell.length_c   1.000
_cell.angle_alpha   90.00
_cell.angle_beta   90.00
_cell.angle_gamma   90.00
#
_symmetry.space_group_name_H-M   'P 1'
#
loop_
_entity.id
_entity.type
_entity.pdbx_description
1 polymer ?
#
loop_
_entity_poly.entity_id
_entity_poly.type
_entity_poly.pdbx_seq_one_letter_code
_entity_poly.pdbx_strand_id
1 'polypeptide(L)'
;MTGPGREHDDDTSRDNGIDDPGGDQPDDGAAGFERGRREGPTGTALPHRLSGGWDRHDAISTTSWQQPPEHLVASMARDVVVDMGWGRVLFGQTFRSSAAIVSQLRDEAEGRRDICLYARDPHVLVAQAPQELFVDPSYTYRFWLHQAMPRRDPIRGVIVRVLATREDADAVNRIYVRCGMVPAPADVLWANQQARHITYLIAEDARTGDLIGTVAGIDHALAFDDPEGGCSLWTLAVDPASQVPGVGEALVRALVERFHTRGRAYLDLSVMHDNEPAISLYEKLGFERVPVFAIKRKNAINERLFVGEHEGLDDLNPYARIIADEALRRGVTVEVLDARSGEIRLSHGGRSIVTRESLSELTTAVAMSRCDDKRHTRRILARAGLPVADGRDATFDERDHDFLAEVGEVVVKPARGEQGMGITVGVTTGEGLDRALALARSYGPQVLIEERVQGEDLRIVVIDHEVVAAAIRRPAGVVGTGRHTVRALIEAQSRRREAATGGESSIPLDDETARTVEAAGRSLDDVLAEGERLAVRRTANLHTGGTIHDVTAQLHPDLAAAAVDASLAIGIPVTGLDMIVPRADGPEGVFIEANERPGLANHEPQPTAERFVDLLFPTTKALPWGWRPEAPSEATSRP
;
A
#
# COMPACT_ATOMS: atom_id res chain seq x y z
N MET A 1 2.06 -8.87 61.52
CA MET A 1 3.29 -8.58 62.28
C MET A 1 3.96 -7.42 61.55
N THR A 2 3.84 -6.31 62.20
CA THR A 2 4.79 -5.20 62.41
C THR A 2 5.27 -4.42 61.19
N GLY A 3 4.67 -3.27 61.04
CA GLY A 3 5.36 -2.05 60.58
C GLY A 3 6.24 -1.48 61.73
N PRO A 4 6.70 -0.23 61.78
CA PRO A 4 6.36 1.05 61.11
C PRO A 4 7.63 1.88 60.75
N GLY A 5 7.60 2.96 60.00
CA GLY A 5 7.21 4.30 60.39
C GLY A 5 8.32 5.34 60.26
N ARG A 6 7.92 6.54 59.89
CA ARG A 6 8.25 7.94 60.26
C ARG A 6 8.99 8.68 59.14
N GLU A 7 8.36 9.70 58.55
CA GLU A 7 8.06 11.10 59.02
C GLU A 7 9.33 11.96 59.26
N HIS A 8 9.41 13.05 58.57
CA HIS A 8 9.31 14.48 59.01
C HIS A 8 9.78 15.37 57.85
N ASP A 9 8.98 16.28 57.36
CA ASP A 9 8.79 17.72 57.76
C ASP A 9 10.06 18.55 57.60
N ASP A 10 10.11 19.72 57.00
CA ASP A 10 9.40 20.99 57.15
C ASP A 10 10.01 22.00 56.16
N ASP A 11 9.25 22.75 55.46
CA ASP A 11 8.87 24.15 55.59
C ASP A 11 9.98 25.18 55.50
N THR A 12 9.87 26.14 54.62
CA THR A 12 9.76 27.57 54.83
C THR A 12 9.74 28.40 53.56
N SER A 13 8.65 29.04 53.35
CA SER A 13 8.29 30.26 52.69
C SER A 13 9.26 31.49 52.88
N ARG A 14 9.24 32.41 51.91
CA ARG A 14 9.19 33.91 51.96
C ARG A 14 9.44 34.45 50.57
N ASP A 15 8.54 35.00 49.88
CA ASP A 15 7.78 36.25 49.91
C ASP A 15 8.66 37.52 49.99
N ASN A 16 8.33 38.46 49.12
CA ASN A 16 8.54 39.91 48.97
C ASN A 16 9.14 40.27 47.61
N GLY A 17 8.57 41.03 46.75
CA GLY A 17 7.64 42.15 46.91
C GLY A 17 8.19 43.36 46.13
N ILE A 18 7.45 43.81 45.11
CA ILE A 18 7.18 45.20 44.69
C ILE A 18 8.41 46.16 44.57
N ASP A 19 8.64 46.70 43.36
CA ASP A 19 8.46 48.15 43.07
C ASP A 19 8.83 48.47 41.62
N ASP A 20 7.85 49.07 40.92
CA ASP A 20 8.01 49.95 39.75
C ASP A 20 8.15 51.37 40.28
N PRO A 21 8.93 52.29 39.70
CA PRO A 21 8.32 53.31 38.92
C PRO A 21 9.13 53.91 37.74
N GLY A 22 8.40 54.15 36.63
CA GLY A 22 8.24 55.44 35.98
C GLY A 22 9.42 56.11 35.24
N GLY A 23 9.16 56.46 34.01
CA GLY A 23 9.48 57.77 33.53
C GLY A 23 10.46 57.92 32.36
N ASP A 24 9.94 58.46 31.30
CA ASP A 24 10.54 59.41 30.35
C ASP A 24 11.18 58.91 29.06
N GLN A 25 10.44 59.17 27.99
CA GLN A 25 11.03 59.57 26.70
C GLN A 25 11.59 61.01 26.79
N PRO A 26 12.58 61.43 25.98
CA PRO A 26 12.26 61.89 24.62
C PRO A 26 13.35 61.72 23.54
N ASP A 27 12.82 61.72 22.32
CA ASP A 27 13.27 62.49 21.13
C ASP A 27 14.57 62.25 20.38
N ASP A 28 14.39 62.10 19.05
CA ASP A 28 15.16 62.61 17.91
C ASP A 28 16.60 62.16 17.62
N GLY A 29 16.73 61.61 16.42
CA GLY A 29 18.03 61.47 15.80
C GLY A 29 18.06 60.70 14.48
N ALA A 30 17.45 61.27 13.42
CA ALA A 30 17.68 60.83 12.05
C ALA A 30 19.15 61.02 11.67
N ALA A 31 19.80 59.90 11.28
CA ALA A 31 21.08 59.97 10.58
C ALA A 31 21.02 59.09 9.34
N GLY A 32 20.94 59.75 8.20
CA GLY A 32 21.00 59.15 6.88
C GLY A 32 22.37 58.55 6.60
N PHE A 33 22.34 57.34 6.04
CA PHE A 33 23.52 56.76 5.40
C PHE A 33 23.42 56.95 3.88
N GLU A 34 24.16 57.94 3.37
CA GLU A 34 24.48 58.10 1.96
C GLU A 34 25.36 56.95 1.49
N ARG A 35 24.90 56.19 0.48
CA ARG A 35 25.76 55.26 -0.25
C ARG A 35 26.54 56.00 -1.32
N GLY A 36 27.82 56.15 -1.09
CA GLY A 36 28.78 56.63 -2.08
C GLY A 36 28.88 55.69 -3.28
N ARG A 37 28.55 56.20 -4.45
CA ARG A 37 28.88 55.63 -5.76
C ARG A 37 30.40 55.63 -5.92
N ARG A 38 31.00 54.43 -6.15
CA ARG A 38 32.30 54.32 -6.76
C ARG A 38 32.14 53.95 -8.23
N GLU A 39 32.43 54.86 -9.12
CA GLU A 39 32.64 54.63 -10.55
C GLU A 39 33.99 53.90 -10.73
N GLY A 40 34.01 52.78 -11.42
CA GLY A 40 35.17 52.05 -11.88
C GLY A 40 35.01 51.78 -13.41
N PRO A 41 36.09 51.53 -14.15
CA PRO A 41 36.27 51.95 -15.54
C PRO A 41 35.56 51.02 -16.55
N THR A 42 35.14 51.65 -17.64
CA THR A 42 34.56 51.16 -18.88
C THR A 42 35.39 50.05 -19.54
N GLY A 43 34.80 48.83 -19.60
CA GLY A 43 35.25 47.71 -20.43
C GLY A 43 34.12 47.26 -21.33
N THR A 44 34.42 47.19 -22.61
CA THR A 44 33.67 46.83 -23.81
C THR A 44 32.47 45.89 -23.63
N ALA A 45 31.31 46.39 -23.98
CA ALA A 45 30.03 45.69 -23.96
C ALA A 45 29.97 44.59 -25.04
N LEU A 46 29.77 43.35 -24.58
CA LEU A 46 29.18 42.27 -25.38
C LEU A 46 27.66 42.45 -25.48
N PRO A 47 26.99 42.03 -26.54
CA PRO A 47 25.62 42.43 -26.80
C PRO A 47 24.65 41.90 -25.71
N HIS A 48 24.04 42.85 -25.02
CA HIS A 48 22.98 42.67 -24.03
C HIS A 48 21.73 42.07 -24.66
N ARG A 49 21.57 40.76 -24.60
CA ARG A 49 20.26 40.11 -24.73
C ARG A 49 19.89 39.13 -23.59
N LEU A 50 20.65 39.14 -22.49
CA LEU A 50 20.36 38.29 -21.32
C LEU A 50 20.38 39.07 -19.97
N SER A 51 20.30 40.39 -19.99
CA SER A 51 20.25 41.21 -18.77
C SER A 51 18.84 41.78 -18.50
N GLY A 52 17.82 40.97 -18.63
CA GLY A 52 16.64 41.10 -17.78
C GLY A 52 16.98 40.38 -16.48
N GLY A 53 17.75 41.05 -15.60
CA GLY A 53 18.10 40.45 -14.31
C GLY A 53 16.85 40.19 -13.50
N TRP A 54 16.37 38.98 -13.58
CA TRP A 54 15.50 38.44 -12.56
C TRP A 54 16.34 38.37 -11.30
N ASP A 55 15.94 39.13 -10.29
CA ASP A 55 16.50 38.96 -8.95
C ASP A 55 16.29 37.47 -8.62
N ARG A 56 17.31 36.78 -8.05
CA ARG A 56 17.25 35.35 -7.74
C ARG A 56 15.99 34.95 -6.94
N HIS A 57 15.28 35.93 -6.38
CA HIS A 57 14.09 35.76 -5.59
C HIS A 57 12.76 35.90 -6.37
N ASP A 58 12.78 36.38 -7.61
CA ASP A 58 11.58 36.67 -8.42
C ASP A 58 11.35 35.69 -9.57
N ALA A 59 12.18 34.65 -9.68
CA ALA A 59 12.05 33.65 -10.73
C ALA A 59 10.76 32.82 -10.57
N ILE A 60 10.00 32.63 -11.65
CA ILE A 60 8.75 31.84 -11.68
C ILE A 60 8.98 30.43 -11.15
N SER A 61 10.14 29.83 -11.48
CA SER A 61 10.50 28.49 -11.07
C SER A 61 10.82 28.35 -9.58
N THR A 62 11.14 29.44 -8.87
CA THR A 62 11.53 29.40 -7.46
C THR A 62 10.59 30.14 -6.53
N THR A 63 9.62 30.89 -7.06
CA THR A 63 8.68 31.67 -6.25
C THR A 63 7.36 30.93 -6.11
N SER A 64 6.99 30.55 -4.87
CA SER A 64 5.75 29.82 -4.59
C SER A 64 4.56 30.69 -4.20
N TRP A 65 4.77 31.93 -3.70
CA TRP A 65 3.67 32.78 -3.17
C TRP A 65 3.32 34.00 -4.01
N GLN A 66 4.13 34.37 -4.98
CA GLN A 66 3.85 35.51 -5.83
C GLN A 66 3.28 35.06 -7.17
N GLN A 67 2.27 35.76 -7.64
CA GLN A 67 1.79 35.56 -9.01
C GLN A 67 2.85 36.06 -9.98
N PRO A 68 3.33 35.21 -10.90
CA PRO A 68 4.28 35.69 -11.89
C PRO A 68 3.64 36.77 -12.78
N PRO A 69 4.44 37.67 -13.35
CA PRO A 69 3.94 38.66 -14.27
C PRO A 69 3.12 38.01 -15.40
N GLU A 70 1.94 38.56 -15.66
CA GLU A 70 0.95 37.99 -16.56
C GLU A 70 1.48 37.79 -17.98
N HIS A 71 2.33 38.72 -18.44
CA HIS A 71 2.94 38.64 -19.77
C HIS A 71 3.92 37.45 -19.93
N LEU A 72 4.55 36.98 -18.85
CA LEU A 72 5.46 35.84 -18.88
C LEU A 72 4.68 34.51 -18.87
N VAL A 73 3.63 34.44 -18.08
CA VAL A 73 2.73 33.29 -18.07
C VAL A 73 2.02 33.15 -19.43
N ALA A 74 1.69 34.28 -20.06
CA ALA A 74 1.04 34.28 -21.36
C ALA A 74 1.93 33.79 -22.51
N SER A 75 3.26 33.87 -22.35
CA SER A 75 4.21 33.40 -23.37
C SER A 75 4.49 31.90 -23.33
N MET A 76 4.23 31.23 -22.20
CA MET A 76 4.46 29.80 -22.04
C MET A 76 3.34 28.94 -22.62
N ALA A 77 3.68 27.78 -23.15
CA ALA A 77 2.70 26.72 -23.42
C ALA A 77 2.01 26.29 -22.12
N ARG A 78 0.75 25.86 -22.21
CA ARG A 78 -0.08 25.52 -21.05
C ARG A 78 -0.15 24.05 -20.81
N ASP A 79 -0.28 23.67 -19.51
CA ASP A 79 -0.56 22.32 -19.05
C ASP A 79 0.44 21.30 -19.64
N VAL A 80 1.73 21.66 -19.60
CA VAL A 80 2.78 20.90 -20.27
C VAL A 80 3.15 19.65 -19.51
N VAL A 81 3.06 18.52 -20.22
CA VAL A 81 3.41 17.19 -19.76
C VAL A 81 4.36 16.56 -20.76
N VAL A 82 5.51 16.08 -20.31
CA VAL A 82 6.52 15.40 -21.15
C VAL A 82 6.60 13.94 -20.75
N ASP A 83 6.29 13.02 -21.65
CA ASP A 83 6.41 11.57 -21.43
C ASP A 83 7.86 11.13 -21.63
N MET A 84 8.48 10.66 -20.54
CA MET A 84 9.86 10.16 -20.53
C MET A 84 9.94 8.63 -20.68
N GLY A 85 8.79 7.95 -20.82
CA GLY A 85 8.69 6.49 -20.94
C GLY A 85 8.64 5.77 -19.58
N TRP A 86 9.40 6.18 -18.60
CA TRP A 86 9.32 5.67 -17.22
C TRP A 86 8.19 6.33 -16.42
N GLY A 87 7.68 7.43 -16.88
CA GLY A 87 6.62 8.27 -16.32
C GLY A 87 6.57 9.59 -17.07
N ARG A 88 5.68 10.48 -16.62
CA ARG A 88 5.52 11.82 -17.19
C ARG A 88 6.09 12.88 -16.25
N VAL A 89 6.71 13.91 -16.82
CA VAL A 89 7.13 15.11 -16.11
C VAL A 89 6.11 16.20 -16.37
N LEU A 90 5.40 16.62 -15.33
CA LEU A 90 4.47 17.73 -15.36
C LEU A 90 5.22 18.99 -14.90
N PHE A 91 5.17 20.05 -15.70
CA PHE A 91 5.78 21.34 -15.36
C PHE A 91 4.74 22.23 -14.68
N GLY A 92 4.69 22.17 -13.33
CA GLY A 92 3.64 22.77 -12.49
C GLY A 92 3.45 24.28 -12.73
N GLN A 93 4.51 25.01 -13.07
CA GLN A 93 4.43 26.45 -13.39
C GLN A 93 3.65 26.74 -14.68
N THR A 94 3.41 25.76 -15.56
CA THR A 94 2.62 25.91 -16.79
C THR A 94 1.12 25.72 -16.58
N PHE A 95 0.73 25.17 -15.41
CA PHE A 95 -0.65 24.88 -15.07
C PHE A 95 -1.32 26.09 -14.41
N ARG A 96 -2.58 26.35 -14.78
CA ARG A 96 -3.36 27.48 -14.23
C ARG A 96 -4.03 27.14 -12.91
N SER A 97 -4.26 25.89 -12.60
CA SER A 97 -4.92 25.47 -11.36
C SER A 97 -4.33 24.19 -10.79
N SER A 98 -4.30 24.11 -9.47
CA SER A 98 -3.90 22.89 -8.76
C SER A 98 -4.80 21.70 -9.10
N ALA A 99 -6.09 21.92 -9.35
CA ALA A 99 -7.03 20.88 -9.75
C ALA A 99 -6.65 20.20 -11.09
N ALA A 100 -6.11 20.98 -12.05
CA ALA A 100 -5.63 20.43 -13.32
C ALA A 100 -4.39 19.53 -13.11
N ILE A 101 -3.47 19.93 -12.22
CA ILE A 101 -2.31 19.10 -11.86
C ILE A 101 -2.77 17.80 -11.17
N VAL A 102 -3.70 17.89 -10.20
CA VAL A 102 -4.25 16.71 -9.51
C VAL A 102 -4.89 15.76 -10.52
N SER A 103 -5.68 16.28 -11.47
CA SER A 103 -6.29 15.45 -12.53
C SER A 103 -5.24 14.73 -13.37
N GLN A 104 -4.18 15.43 -13.79
CA GLN A 104 -3.11 14.82 -14.56
C GLN A 104 -2.34 13.74 -13.79
N LEU A 105 -2.07 13.95 -12.50
CA LEU A 105 -1.40 12.95 -11.67
C LEU A 105 -2.29 11.72 -11.42
N ARG A 106 -3.62 11.89 -11.37
CA ARG A 106 -4.57 10.78 -11.31
C ARG A 106 -4.56 9.90 -12.54
N ASP A 107 -4.27 10.47 -13.70
CA ASP A 107 -4.14 9.75 -14.99
C ASP A 107 -2.82 9.00 -15.13
N GLU A 108 -2.03 8.89 -14.06
CA GLU A 108 -0.80 8.09 -14.04
C GLU A 108 -1.10 6.63 -14.38
N ALA A 109 -0.44 6.11 -15.41
CA ALA A 109 -0.60 4.73 -15.84
C ALA A 109 0.07 3.76 -14.85
N GLU A 110 -0.46 2.55 -14.75
CA GLU A 110 0.12 1.48 -13.94
C GLU A 110 1.58 1.20 -14.34
N GLY A 111 2.44 0.99 -13.34
CA GLY A 111 3.87 0.76 -13.56
C GLY A 111 4.65 2.01 -14.00
N ARG A 112 4.06 3.19 -13.95
CA ARG A 112 4.70 4.48 -14.26
C ARG A 112 4.90 5.32 -13.00
N ARG A 113 5.77 6.31 -13.10
CA ARG A 113 6.09 7.27 -12.03
C ARG A 113 5.99 8.69 -12.56
N ASP A 114 4.83 9.31 -12.42
CA ASP A 114 4.65 10.71 -12.78
C ASP A 114 5.20 11.64 -11.71
N ILE A 115 5.76 12.76 -12.15
CA ILE A 115 6.35 13.76 -11.26
C ILE A 115 5.88 15.15 -11.71
N CYS A 116 5.24 15.90 -10.82
CA CYS A 116 5.01 17.33 -11.03
C CYS A 116 6.13 18.12 -10.37
N LEU A 117 7.00 18.73 -11.16
CA LEU A 117 8.06 19.64 -10.70
C LEU A 117 7.57 21.09 -10.79
N TYR A 118 8.17 21.99 -10.00
CA TYR A 118 7.80 23.41 -9.92
C TYR A 118 6.35 23.64 -9.47
N ALA A 119 5.86 22.79 -8.56
CA ALA A 119 4.57 23.03 -7.92
C ALA A 119 4.62 24.33 -7.11
N ARG A 120 3.75 25.29 -7.43
CA ARG A 120 3.76 26.63 -6.82
C ARG A 120 3.33 26.59 -5.35
N ASP A 121 2.23 25.91 -5.07
CA ASP A 121 1.65 25.76 -3.74
C ASP A 121 1.55 24.27 -3.39
N PRO A 122 2.68 23.57 -3.15
CA PRO A 122 2.71 22.12 -2.99
C PRO A 122 1.80 21.65 -1.83
N HIS A 123 1.69 22.44 -0.76
CA HIS A 123 0.83 22.15 0.37
C HIS A 123 -0.67 22.23 0.02
N VAL A 124 -1.08 23.22 -0.81
CA VAL A 124 -2.46 23.33 -1.30
C VAL A 124 -2.79 22.18 -2.25
N LEU A 125 -1.84 21.82 -3.14
CA LEU A 125 -2.01 20.76 -4.10
C LEU A 125 -2.20 19.42 -3.40
N VAL A 126 -1.36 19.10 -2.41
CA VAL A 126 -1.50 17.88 -1.61
C VAL A 126 -2.78 17.90 -0.77
N ALA A 127 -3.19 19.05 -0.22
CA ALA A 127 -4.42 19.17 0.55
C ALA A 127 -5.70 18.86 -0.26
N GLN A 128 -5.67 18.96 -1.58
CA GLN A 128 -6.81 18.59 -2.45
C GLN A 128 -6.97 17.07 -2.62
N ALA A 129 -5.88 16.29 -2.47
CA ALA A 129 -5.90 14.85 -2.59
C ALA A 129 -4.86 14.20 -1.66
N PRO A 130 -4.98 14.37 -0.33
CA PRO A 130 -3.95 13.95 0.63
C PRO A 130 -3.77 12.43 0.71
N GLN A 131 -4.81 11.66 0.33
CA GLN A 131 -4.75 10.20 0.26
C GLN A 131 -4.01 9.70 -0.98
N GLU A 132 -3.94 10.54 -2.05
CA GLU A 132 -3.40 10.15 -3.35
C GLU A 132 -2.04 10.77 -3.64
N LEU A 133 -1.75 11.94 -3.08
CA LEU A 133 -0.57 12.73 -3.38
C LEU A 133 0.32 12.93 -2.15
N PHE A 134 1.61 13.14 -2.40
CA PHE A 134 2.58 13.52 -1.37
C PHE A 134 3.65 14.44 -1.96
N VAL A 135 4.28 15.23 -1.08
CA VAL A 135 5.48 16.00 -1.44
C VAL A 135 6.66 15.03 -1.50
N ASP A 136 7.32 14.97 -2.66
CA ASP A 136 8.49 14.10 -2.85
C ASP A 136 9.61 14.52 -1.89
N PRO A 137 10.17 13.61 -1.07
CA PRO A 137 11.25 13.93 -0.14
C PRO A 137 12.59 14.10 -0.84
N SER A 138 12.60 14.92 -1.90
CA SER A 138 13.78 15.24 -2.69
C SER A 138 14.19 16.69 -2.53
N TYR A 139 15.47 16.96 -2.68
CA TYR A 139 16.00 18.30 -2.84
C TYR A 139 16.14 18.64 -4.30
N THR A 140 15.79 19.87 -4.67
CA THR A 140 16.09 20.40 -6.01
C THR A 140 17.37 21.20 -5.96
N TYR A 141 18.28 20.89 -6.86
CA TYR A 141 19.54 21.60 -7.04
C TYR A 141 19.57 22.28 -8.39
N ARG A 142 20.14 23.49 -8.44
CA ARG A 142 20.29 24.33 -9.65
C ARG A 142 21.77 24.64 -9.90
N PHE A 143 22.16 24.51 -11.15
CA PHE A 143 23.43 25.02 -11.67
C PHE A 143 23.18 26.16 -12.66
N TRP A 144 23.77 27.32 -12.40
CA TRP A 144 23.68 28.45 -13.31
C TRP A 144 24.68 28.29 -14.46
N LEU A 145 24.20 28.12 -15.68
CA LEU A 145 25.00 27.78 -16.86
C LEU A 145 25.97 28.88 -17.29
N HIS A 146 25.78 30.11 -16.82
CA HIS A 146 26.77 31.18 -17.02
C HIS A 146 27.98 31.08 -16.06
N GLN A 147 27.93 30.26 -15.05
CA GLN A 147 29.03 30.00 -14.14
C GLN A 147 29.99 28.97 -14.75
N ALA A 148 31.28 29.13 -14.50
CA ALA A 148 32.25 28.14 -14.87
C ALA A 148 32.23 26.95 -13.92
N MET A 149 32.02 25.75 -14.43
CA MET A 149 32.23 24.55 -13.62
C MET A 149 33.68 24.46 -13.14
N PRO A 150 33.94 23.91 -11.92
CA PRO A 150 35.29 23.64 -11.47
C PRO A 150 36.07 22.84 -12.51
N ARG A 151 37.25 23.35 -12.88
CA ARG A 151 38.12 22.67 -13.88
C ARG A 151 38.58 21.32 -13.34
N ARG A 152 38.57 20.33 -14.19
CA ARG A 152 39.11 18.99 -13.92
C ARG A 152 39.74 18.45 -15.21
N ASP A 153 40.75 17.59 -15.00
CA ASP A 153 41.27 16.80 -16.12
C ASP A 153 40.19 15.89 -16.69
N PRO A 154 40.19 15.65 -18.00
CA PRO A 154 39.25 14.72 -18.65
C PRO A 154 39.25 13.38 -17.94
N ILE A 155 38.05 12.84 -17.66
CA ILE A 155 37.89 11.54 -16.99
C ILE A 155 38.36 10.47 -17.98
N ARG A 156 39.47 9.82 -17.65
CA ARG A 156 40.06 8.79 -18.50
C ARG A 156 39.17 7.54 -18.52
N GLY A 157 39.02 6.93 -19.69
CA GLY A 157 38.29 5.67 -19.83
C GLY A 157 36.77 5.82 -20.01
N VAL A 158 36.24 7.05 -20.11
CA VAL A 158 34.83 7.32 -20.38
C VAL A 158 34.67 8.11 -21.66
N ILE A 159 33.83 7.63 -22.57
CA ILE A 159 33.39 8.36 -23.76
C ILE A 159 31.92 8.71 -23.59
N VAL A 160 31.57 10.01 -23.63
CA VAL A 160 30.17 10.45 -23.56
C VAL A 160 29.71 10.84 -24.94
N ARG A 161 28.59 10.27 -25.40
CA ARG A 161 27.92 10.57 -26.64
C ARG A 161 26.42 10.64 -26.54
N VAL A 162 25.76 11.11 -27.56
CA VAL A 162 24.29 11.07 -27.67
C VAL A 162 23.85 9.62 -27.95
N LEU A 163 22.70 9.22 -27.41
CA LEU A 163 22.01 7.97 -27.76
C LEU A 163 21.73 7.99 -29.30
N ALA A 164 22.22 7.01 -30.03
CA ALA A 164 22.24 7.03 -31.49
C ALA A 164 21.55 5.81 -32.13
N THR A 165 21.34 4.73 -31.42
CA THR A 165 20.74 3.49 -31.94
C THR A 165 19.64 2.95 -31.04
N ARG A 166 18.83 2.00 -31.53
CA ARG A 166 17.83 1.29 -30.69
C ARG A 166 18.49 0.38 -29.67
N GLU A 167 19.62 -0.19 -30.02
CA GLU A 167 20.43 -1.03 -29.12
C GLU A 167 20.95 -0.20 -27.94
N ASP A 168 21.24 1.08 -28.12
CA ASP A 168 21.55 2.02 -27.04
C ASP A 168 20.36 2.15 -26.09
N ALA A 169 19.12 2.29 -26.62
CA ALA A 169 17.92 2.41 -25.81
C ALA A 169 17.66 1.15 -24.96
N ASP A 170 17.90 -0.04 -25.54
CA ASP A 170 17.82 -1.30 -24.80
C ASP A 170 18.89 -1.38 -23.70
N ALA A 171 20.11 -0.90 -24.00
CA ALA A 171 21.19 -0.86 -23.03
C ALA A 171 20.89 0.12 -21.87
N VAL A 172 20.29 1.28 -22.15
CA VAL A 172 19.82 2.23 -21.14
C VAL A 172 18.81 1.56 -20.20
N ASN A 173 17.84 0.83 -20.73
CA ASN A 173 16.86 0.10 -19.90
C ASN A 173 17.50 -0.97 -19.00
N ARG A 174 18.51 -1.68 -19.49
CA ARG A 174 19.26 -2.62 -18.64
C ARG A 174 19.92 -1.92 -17.45
N ILE A 175 20.47 -0.70 -17.65
CA ILE A 175 21.05 0.10 -16.57
C ILE A 175 19.96 0.56 -15.61
N TYR A 176 18.81 1.06 -16.10
CA TYR A 176 17.70 1.47 -15.23
C TYR A 176 17.26 0.34 -14.32
N VAL A 177 17.03 -0.86 -14.85
CA VAL A 177 16.65 -2.03 -14.06
C VAL A 177 17.70 -2.39 -13.00
N ARG A 178 19.01 -2.37 -13.37
CA ARG A 178 20.10 -2.64 -12.43
C ARG A 178 20.23 -1.60 -11.31
N CYS A 179 19.82 -0.36 -11.61
CA CYS A 179 19.78 0.73 -10.62
C CYS A 179 18.47 0.78 -9.83
N GLY A 180 17.54 -0.19 -9.99
CA GLY A 180 16.23 -0.17 -9.34
C GLY A 180 15.30 0.95 -9.82
N MET A 181 15.55 1.49 -11.02
CA MET A 181 14.73 2.53 -11.63
C MET A 181 13.63 1.93 -12.50
N VAL A 182 12.55 2.68 -12.70
CA VAL A 182 11.47 2.29 -13.62
C VAL A 182 12.01 2.29 -15.05
N PRO A 183 11.92 1.16 -15.78
CA PRO A 183 12.34 1.12 -17.17
C PRO A 183 11.37 1.91 -18.07
N ALA A 184 11.90 2.42 -19.19
CA ALA A 184 11.11 3.06 -20.22
C ALA A 184 11.09 2.16 -21.48
N PRO A 185 9.95 1.97 -22.16
CA PRO A 185 9.94 1.22 -23.41
C PRO A 185 10.97 1.76 -24.39
N ALA A 186 11.78 0.88 -25.00
CA ALA A 186 12.86 1.28 -25.92
C ALA A 186 12.35 2.13 -27.10
N ASP A 187 11.15 1.85 -27.58
CA ASP A 187 10.50 2.64 -28.63
C ASP A 187 10.20 4.08 -28.19
N VAL A 188 9.83 4.28 -26.91
CA VAL A 188 9.58 5.61 -26.33
C VAL A 188 10.91 6.37 -26.18
N LEU A 189 11.95 5.72 -25.65
CA LEU A 189 13.29 6.32 -25.58
C LEU A 189 13.80 6.74 -26.95
N TRP A 190 13.62 5.87 -27.95
CA TRP A 190 14.01 6.15 -29.34
C TRP A 190 13.20 7.29 -29.94
N ALA A 191 11.88 7.33 -29.75
CA ALA A 191 11.03 8.43 -30.21
C ALA A 191 11.41 9.76 -29.52
N ASN A 192 11.67 9.74 -28.21
CA ASN A 192 12.09 10.90 -27.43
C ASN A 192 13.45 11.44 -27.89
N GLN A 193 14.37 10.58 -28.32
CA GLN A 193 15.66 11.02 -28.87
C GLN A 193 15.48 11.84 -30.17
N GLN A 194 14.41 11.62 -30.92
CA GLN A 194 14.06 12.42 -32.09
C GLN A 194 13.43 13.77 -31.75
N ALA A 195 12.92 13.90 -30.51
CA ALA A 195 12.29 15.13 -30.01
C ALA A 195 13.38 16.18 -29.68
N ARG A 196 13.21 17.40 -30.19
CA ARG A 196 14.23 18.47 -30.03
C ARG A 196 14.43 18.94 -28.60
N HIS A 197 13.39 18.76 -27.76
CA HIS A 197 13.36 19.19 -26.36
C HIS A 197 13.92 18.14 -25.39
N ILE A 198 14.14 16.89 -25.81
CA ILE A 198 14.75 15.85 -24.99
C ILE A 198 16.14 15.51 -25.52
N THR A 199 17.05 15.21 -24.62
CA THR A 199 18.42 14.76 -24.93
C THR A 199 18.76 13.58 -24.04
N TYR A 200 19.17 12.47 -24.62
CA TYR A 200 19.79 11.35 -23.91
C TYR A 200 21.29 11.33 -24.21
N LEU A 201 22.11 11.35 -23.16
CA LEU A 201 23.53 11.09 -23.22
C LEU A 201 23.83 9.73 -22.60
N ILE A 202 24.76 9.01 -23.20
CA ILE A 202 25.25 7.72 -22.73
C ILE A 202 26.75 7.78 -22.55
N ALA A 203 27.25 7.01 -21.60
CA ALA A 203 28.67 6.87 -21.32
C ALA A 203 29.09 5.44 -21.65
N GLU A 204 30.20 5.33 -22.39
CA GLU A 204 30.82 4.07 -22.76
C GLU A 204 32.17 3.91 -22.05
N ASP A 205 32.50 2.68 -21.68
CA ASP A 205 33.87 2.32 -21.31
C ASP A 205 34.74 2.38 -22.58
N ALA A 206 35.69 3.31 -22.62
CA ALA A 206 36.57 3.52 -23.77
C ALA A 206 37.39 2.28 -24.15
N ARG A 207 37.53 1.31 -23.26
CA ARG A 207 38.32 0.10 -23.47
C ARG A 207 37.47 -1.03 -24.07
N THR A 208 36.21 -1.19 -23.64
CA THR A 208 35.32 -2.31 -24.04
C THR A 208 34.26 -1.88 -25.05
N GLY A 209 33.90 -0.61 -25.06
CA GLY A 209 32.76 -0.09 -25.81
C GLY A 209 31.40 -0.37 -25.13
N ASP A 210 31.42 -0.96 -23.94
CA ASP A 210 30.18 -1.25 -23.19
C ASP A 210 29.54 0.05 -22.69
N LEU A 211 28.21 0.10 -22.74
CA LEU A 211 27.45 1.20 -22.17
C LEU A 211 27.38 1.05 -20.66
N ILE A 212 27.94 2.03 -19.92
CA ILE A 212 28.13 2.01 -18.46
C ILE A 212 27.39 3.12 -17.72
N GLY A 213 26.71 4.01 -18.42
CA GLY A 213 25.91 5.05 -17.76
C GLY A 213 25.05 5.84 -18.74
N THR A 214 24.08 6.56 -18.22
CA THR A 214 23.16 7.39 -19.00
C THR A 214 22.66 8.58 -18.18
N VAL A 215 22.23 9.64 -18.88
CA VAL A 215 21.51 10.78 -18.34
C VAL A 215 20.55 11.34 -19.37
N ALA A 216 19.36 11.76 -18.93
CA ALA A 216 18.41 12.48 -19.78
C ALA A 216 18.36 13.96 -19.39
N GLY A 217 18.04 14.83 -20.35
CA GLY A 217 17.82 16.25 -20.13
C GLY A 217 16.62 16.76 -20.91
N ILE A 218 15.82 17.65 -20.29
CA ILE A 218 14.70 18.36 -20.94
C ILE A 218 15.07 19.84 -21.08
N ASP A 219 14.93 20.37 -22.27
CA ASP A 219 15.11 21.77 -22.64
C ASP A 219 13.78 22.50 -22.52
N HIS A 220 13.59 23.29 -21.47
CA HIS A 220 12.33 23.94 -21.13
C HIS A 220 11.91 24.98 -22.19
N ALA A 221 12.87 25.71 -22.76
CA ALA A 221 12.57 26.65 -23.81
C ALA A 221 12.03 25.99 -25.10
N LEU A 222 12.46 24.75 -25.38
CA LEU A 222 11.93 23.97 -26.50
C LEU A 222 10.67 23.17 -26.13
N ALA A 223 10.46 22.86 -24.87
CA ALA A 223 9.32 22.10 -24.41
C ALA A 223 8.06 22.96 -24.22
N PHE A 224 8.22 24.19 -23.71
CA PHE A 224 7.07 25.05 -23.36
C PHE A 224 7.33 26.57 -23.46
N ASP A 225 8.30 26.99 -24.25
CA ASP A 225 8.65 28.39 -24.41
C ASP A 225 9.00 29.08 -23.07
N ASP A 226 9.78 28.39 -22.22
CA ASP A 226 10.19 28.88 -20.92
C ASP A 226 10.92 30.24 -21.03
N PRO A 227 10.37 31.35 -20.47
CA PRO A 227 10.99 32.66 -20.54
C PRO A 227 12.27 32.77 -19.71
N GLU A 228 12.49 31.86 -18.74
CA GLU A 228 13.70 31.81 -17.91
C GLU A 228 14.83 31.04 -18.60
N GLY A 229 14.54 30.35 -19.70
CA GLY A 229 15.53 29.59 -20.46
C GLY A 229 16.13 28.42 -19.68
N GLY A 230 15.34 27.77 -18.82
CA GLY A 230 15.77 26.66 -17.99
C GLY A 230 15.94 25.36 -18.75
N CYS A 231 16.53 24.40 -18.08
CA CYS A 231 16.54 22.99 -18.44
C CYS A 231 16.58 22.11 -17.19
N SER A 232 16.27 20.81 -17.33
CA SER A 232 16.30 19.87 -16.20
C SER A 232 16.98 18.56 -16.56
N LEU A 233 17.68 18.00 -15.59
CA LEU A 233 18.36 16.70 -15.65
C LEU A 233 17.45 15.62 -15.03
N TRP A 234 17.34 14.50 -15.73
CA TRP A 234 16.54 13.35 -15.33
C TRP A 234 17.34 12.05 -15.48
N THR A 235 17.01 11.06 -14.68
CA THR A 235 17.49 9.68 -14.81
C THR A 235 19.01 9.52 -15.00
N LEU A 236 19.82 10.24 -14.20
CA LEU A 236 21.25 9.94 -14.12
C LEU A 236 21.44 8.55 -13.50
N ALA A 237 21.97 7.63 -14.28
CA ALA A 237 22.22 6.25 -13.87
C ALA A 237 23.60 5.79 -14.31
N VAL A 238 24.31 5.10 -13.43
CA VAL A 238 25.59 4.46 -13.72
C VAL A 238 25.44 2.97 -13.41
N ASP A 239 25.86 2.11 -14.32
CA ASP A 239 25.80 0.66 -14.13
C ASP A 239 26.56 0.26 -12.85
N PRO A 240 25.92 -0.35 -11.86
CA PRO A 240 26.59 -0.79 -10.62
C PRO A 240 27.76 -1.78 -10.86
N ALA A 241 27.76 -2.47 -12.00
CA ALA A 241 28.84 -3.38 -12.39
C ALA A 241 30.05 -2.65 -12.99
N SER A 242 29.92 -1.35 -13.31
CA SER A 242 31.02 -0.57 -13.88
C SER A 242 32.09 -0.30 -12.83
N GLN A 243 33.34 -0.59 -13.20
CA GLN A 243 34.52 -0.28 -12.40
C GLN A 243 35.21 1.03 -12.80
N VAL A 244 34.67 1.75 -13.79
CA VAL A 244 35.21 3.01 -14.28
C VAL A 244 34.75 4.15 -13.37
N PRO A 245 35.68 4.85 -12.66
CA PRO A 245 35.31 5.92 -11.75
C PRO A 245 34.93 7.19 -12.52
N GLY A 246 33.98 7.97 -11.95
CA GLY A 246 33.64 9.30 -12.43
C GLY A 246 32.65 9.36 -13.60
N VAL A 247 32.01 8.24 -13.97
CA VAL A 247 31.02 8.16 -15.06
C VAL A 247 29.86 9.17 -14.86
N GLY A 248 29.30 9.24 -13.65
CA GLY A 248 28.23 10.20 -13.34
C GLY A 248 28.67 11.65 -13.50
N GLU A 249 29.90 11.99 -13.04
CA GLU A 249 30.46 13.34 -13.23
C GLU A 249 30.66 13.67 -14.73
N ALA A 250 31.14 12.72 -15.54
CA ALA A 250 31.32 12.89 -16.98
C ALA A 250 30.01 13.19 -17.68
N LEU A 251 28.96 12.46 -17.34
CA LEU A 251 27.61 12.64 -17.90
C LEU A 251 27.02 14.00 -17.53
N VAL A 252 27.10 14.43 -16.26
CA VAL A 252 26.59 15.74 -15.82
C VAL A 252 27.34 16.87 -16.51
N ARG A 253 28.67 16.80 -16.59
CA ARG A 253 29.49 17.81 -17.27
C ARG A 253 29.12 17.93 -18.75
N ALA A 254 28.96 16.81 -19.44
CA ALA A 254 28.59 16.79 -20.85
C ALA A 254 27.18 17.39 -21.07
N LEU A 255 26.25 17.12 -20.17
CA LEU A 255 24.90 17.68 -20.24
C LEU A 255 24.89 19.19 -19.99
N VAL A 256 25.65 19.67 -18.99
CA VAL A 256 25.84 21.10 -18.72
C VAL A 256 26.45 21.83 -19.91
N GLU A 257 27.52 21.30 -20.50
CA GLU A 257 28.15 21.87 -21.67
C GLU A 257 27.17 21.95 -22.85
N ARG A 258 26.38 20.91 -23.09
CA ARG A 258 25.38 20.87 -24.14
C ARG A 258 24.30 21.93 -23.99
N PHE A 259 23.77 22.12 -22.78
CA PHE A 259 22.76 23.16 -22.52
C PHE A 259 23.35 24.56 -22.50
N HIS A 260 24.58 24.71 -22.03
CA HIS A 260 25.31 25.98 -22.11
C HIS A 260 25.50 26.41 -23.59
N THR A 261 25.92 25.50 -24.46
CA THR A 261 26.09 25.79 -25.89
C THR A 261 24.77 26.12 -26.60
N ARG A 262 23.63 25.68 -26.03
CA ARG A 262 22.29 26.07 -26.52
C ARG A 262 21.82 27.42 -25.96
N GLY A 263 22.61 28.07 -25.10
CA GLY A 263 22.28 29.36 -24.49
C GLY A 263 21.21 29.25 -23.40
N ARG A 264 21.15 28.12 -22.71
CA ARG A 264 20.24 27.98 -21.56
C ARG A 264 20.80 28.68 -20.33
N ALA A 265 19.90 29.09 -19.42
CA ALA A 265 20.27 29.90 -18.25
C ALA A 265 20.66 29.04 -17.04
N TYR A 266 19.94 27.96 -16.80
CA TYR A 266 20.19 27.07 -15.65
C TYR A 266 19.83 25.62 -15.95
N LEU A 267 20.42 24.71 -15.18
CA LEU A 267 20.10 23.28 -15.17
C LEU A 267 19.65 22.89 -13.76
N ASP A 268 18.41 22.41 -13.64
CA ASP A 268 17.86 21.88 -12.40
C ASP A 268 17.90 20.36 -12.38
N LEU A 269 17.97 19.79 -11.18
CA LEU A 269 17.79 18.36 -10.93
C LEU A 269 17.09 18.15 -9.61
N SER A 270 16.45 16.99 -9.47
CA SER A 270 15.85 16.54 -8.21
C SER A 270 16.59 15.30 -7.73
N VAL A 271 16.95 15.26 -6.44
CA VAL A 271 17.69 14.15 -5.82
C VAL A 271 17.07 13.82 -4.47
N MET A 272 16.94 12.54 -4.15
CA MET A 272 16.47 12.08 -2.84
C MET A 272 17.32 12.68 -1.72
N HIS A 273 16.66 13.10 -0.63
CA HIS A 273 17.30 13.79 0.49
C HIS A 273 18.36 12.95 1.21
N ASP A 274 18.32 11.63 1.09
CA ASP A 274 19.21 10.63 1.69
C ASP A 274 20.28 10.09 0.70
N ASN A 275 20.26 10.52 -0.58
CA ASN A 275 21.24 10.10 -1.58
C ASN A 275 22.53 10.94 -1.47
N GLU A 276 23.27 10.74 -0.35
CA GLU A 276 24.51 11.47 -0.07
C GLU A 276 25.56 11.41 -1.19
N PRO A 277 25.80 10.26 -1.89
CA PRO A 277 26.77 10.22 -2.97
C PRO A 277 26.41 11.13 -4.15
N ALA A 278 25.13 11.20 -4.52
CA ALA A 278 24.67 12.07 -5.61
C ALA A 278 24.66 13.55 -5.17
N ILE A 279 24.23 13.85 -3.94
CA ILE A 279 24.26 15.20 -3.37
C ILE A 279 25.70 15.72 -3.37
N SER A 280 26.65 14.94 -2.85
CA SER A 280 28.07 15.32 -2.83
C SER A 280 28.63 15.56 -4.22
N LEU A 281 28.21 14.79 -5.23
CA LEU A 281 28.58 15.01 -6.62
C LEU A 281 28.09 16.37 -7.13
N TYR A 282 26.81 16.69 -6.91
CA TYR A 282 26.22 17.94 -7.42
C TYR A 282 26.80 19.16 -6.72
N GLU A 283 26.97 19.14 -5.40
CA GLU A 283 27.59 20.23 -4.63
C GLU A 283 29.05 20.47 -5.06
N LYS A 284 29.81 19.40 -5.28
CA LYS A 284 31.18 19.46 -5.82
C LYS A 284 31.23 20.10 -7.21
N LEU A 285 30.19 19.90 -8.03
CA LEU A 285 30.07 20.49 -9.35
C LEU A 285 29.60 21.95 -9.32
N GLY A 286 29.19 22.47 -8.18
CA GLY A 286 28.74 23.84 -7.98
C GLY A 286 27.24 24.04 -8.13
N PHE A 287 26.45 22.98 -8.02
CA PHE A 287 25.00 23.09 -7.91
C PHE A 287 24.62 23.62 -6.52
N GLU A 288 23.64 24.49 -6.46
CA GLU A 288 23.10 25.11 -5.26
C GLU A 288 21.66 24.63 -5.02
N ARG A 289 21.29 24.35 -3.76
CA ARG A 289 19.92 23.96 -3.41
C ARG A 289 18.96 25.12 -3.61
N VAL A 290 17.81 24.85 -4.25
CA VAL A 290 16.74 25.82 -4.51
C VAL A 290 15.39 25.35 -3.94
N PRO A 291 14.48 26.28 -3.51
CA PRO A 291 13.21 25.94 -2.91
C PRO A 291 12.16 25.54 -3.97
N VAL A 292 12.46 24.49 -4.71
CA VAL A 292 11.56 23.89 -5.71
C VAL A 292 11.10 22.54 -5.19
N PHE A 293 9.81 22.28 -5.27
CA PHE A 293 9.20 21.06 -4.76
C PHE A 293 8.61 20.22 -5.89
N ALA A 294 8.70 18.91 -5.72
CA ALA A 294 8.07 17.93 -6.58
C ALA A 294 6.90 17.26 -5.86
N ILE A 295 5.84 16.96 -6.61
CA ILE A 295 4.69 16.20 -6.13
C ILE A 295 4.61 14.91 -6.93
N LYS A 296 4.33 13.81 -6.22
CA LYS A 296 4.13 12.47 -6.79
C LYS A 296 2.82 11.88 -6.30
N ARG A 297 2.33 10.89 -7.05
CA ARG A 297 1.21 10.07 -6.64
C ARG A 297 1.69 8.93 -5.73
N LYS A 298 0.90 8.59 -4.71
CA LYS A 298 1.06 7.40 -3.90
C LYS A 298 0.70 6.17 -4.75
N ASN A 299 1.67 5.33 -5.01
CA ASN A 299 1.53 4.07 -5.75
C ASN A 299 2.60 3.08 -5.26
N ALA A 300 2.53 1.82 -5.67
CA ALA A 300 3.46 0.77 -5.24
C ALA A 300 4.94 1.10 -5.54
N ILE A 301 5.24 1.83 -6.64
CA ILE A 301 6.61 2.22 -7.00
C ILE A 301 7.17 3.26 -6.02
N ASN A 302 6.31 4.15 -5.53
CA ASN A 302 6.68 5.26 -4.65
C ASN A 302 6.53 4.92 -3.16
N GLU A 303 6.06 3.73 -2.82
CA GLU A 303 5.66 3.35 -1.46
C GLU A 303 6.72 3.66 -0.40
N ARG A 304 7.98 3.31 -0.65
CA ARG A 304 9.10 3.61 0.25
C ARG A 304 9.31 5.10 0.54
N LEU A 305 8.79 5.99 -0.30
CA LEU A 305 8.96 7.43 -0.15
C LEU A 305 7.95 8.07 0.80
N PHE A 306 6.84 7.41 1.09
CA PHE A 306 5.77 7.95 1.94
C PHE A 306 5.34 7.02 3.07
N VAL A 307 5.71 5.74 3.04
CA VAL A 307 5.41 4.78 4.12
C VAL A 307 6.45 4.88 5.25
N GLY A 308 7.71 5.12 4.95
CA GLY A 308 8.78 5.13 5.94
C GLY A 308 9.16 3.72 6.44
N GLU A 309 10.16 3.64 7.31
CA GLU A 309 10.52 2.42 8.03
C GLU A 309 9.74 2.37 9.35
N HIS A 310 9.09 1.24 9.64
CA HIS A 310 8.35 1.02 10.89
C HIS A 310 8.88 -0.22 11.58
N GLU A 311 9.19 -0.10 12.86
CA GLU A 311 9.68 -1.21 13.68
C GLU A 311 8.60 -2.28 13.85
N GLY A 312 8.98 -3.56 13.72
CA GLY A 312 8.15 -4.72 14.00
C GLY A 312 7.15 -5.12 12.92
N LEU A 313 7.08 -4.42 11.79
CA LEU A 313 6.17 -4.81 10.70
C LEU A 313 6.52 -6.17 10.10
N ASP A 314 7.81 -6.48 9.98
CA ASP A 314 8.28 -7.73 9.38
C ASP A 314 8.01 -8.96 10.27
N ASP A 315 7.72 -8.72 11.55
CA ASP A 315 7.36 -9.76 12.52
C ASP A 315 5.86 -10.06 12.55
N LEU A 316 5.04 -9.26 11.85
CA LEU A 316 3.59 -9.46 11.79
C LEU A 316 3.24 -10.70 10.95
N ASN A 317 2.20 -11.42 11.40
CA ASN A 317 1.61 -12.45 10.58
C ASN A 317 0.93 -11.86 9.32
N PRO A 318 0.69 -12.67 8.27
CA PRO A 318 0.13 -12.17 7.01
C PRO A 318 -1.22 -11.45 7.16
N TYR A 319 -2.04 -11.81 8.14
CA TYR A 319 -3.37 -11.24 8.34
C TYR A 319 -3.34 -9.82 8.91
N ALA A 320 -2.42 -9.55 9.82
CA ALA A 320 -2.19 -8.20 10.34
C ALA A 320 -1.37 -7.36 9.34
N ARG A 321 -0.43 -8.00 8.62
CA ARG A 321 0.47 -7.32 7.68
C ARG A 321 -0.28 -6.64 6.54
N ILE A 322 -1.25 -7.29 5.89
CA ILE A 322 -1.99 -6.66 4.80
C ILE A 322 -2.79 -5.43 5.24
N ILE A 323 -3.27 -5.44 6.51
CA ILE A 323 -3.99 -4.30 7.09
C ILE A 323 -3.00 -3.15 7.37
N ALA A 324 -1.83 -3.48 7.93
CA ALA A 324 -0.78 -2.51 8.21
C ALA A 324 -0.28 -1.84 6.91
N ASP A 325 0.00 -2.63 5.87
CA ASP A 325 0.45 -2.13 4.57
C ASP A 325 -0.57 -1.20 3.92
N GLU A 326 -1.86 -1.57 3.94
CA GLU A 326 -2.92 -0.72 3.43
C GLU A 326 -3.10 0.58 4.25
N ALA A 327 -3.02 0.49 5.58
CA ALA A 327 -3.09 1.64 6.47
C ALA A 327 -1.94 2.63 6.18
N LEU A 328 -0.72 2.14 6.08
CA LEU A 328 0.47 2.93 5.76
C LEU A 328 0.36 3.57 4.37
N ARG A 329 -0.11 2.82 3.38
CA ARG A 329 -0.35 3.33 2.02
C ARG A 329 -1.28 4.55 2.02
N ARG A 330 -2.21 4.63 2.98
CA ARG A 330 -3.13 5.77 3.14
C ARG A 330 -2.59 6.88 4.05
N GLY A 331 -1.40 6.73 4.60
CA GLY A 331 -0.83 7.68 5.56
C GLY A 331 -1.44 7.57 6.97
N VAL A 332 -2.04 6.42 7.29
CA VAL A 332 -2.42 6.05 8.65
C VAL A 332 -1.16 5.55 9.36
N THR A 333 -0.87 6.08 10.53
CA THR A 333 0.26 5.63 11.35
C THR A 333 -0.02 4.25 11.91
N VAL A 334 0.94 3.34 11.83
CA VAL A 334 0.88 1.99 12.37
C VAL A 334 1.91 1.85 13.48
N GLU A 335 1.47 1.37 14.64
CA GLU A 335 2.31 0.98 15.78
C GLU A 335 2.05 -0.49 16.07
N VAL A 336 3.08 -1.33 16.02
CA VAL A 336 2.98 -2.75 16.37
C VAL A 336 3.00 -2.87 17.89
N LEU A 337 1.89 -3.34 18.47
CA LEU A 337 1.76 -3.52 19.94
C LEU A 337 2.25 -4.91 20.34
N ASP A 338 1.83 -5.94 19.61
CA ASP A 338 2.27 -7.33 19.76
C ASP A 338 2.23 -8.06 18.43
N ALA A 339 3.39 -8.23 17.82
CA ALA A 339 3.54 -8.90 16.53
C ALA A 339 3.04 -10.36 16.58
N ARG A 340 3.23 -11.06 17.70
CA ARG A 340 2.85 -12.47 17.84
C ARG A 340 1.34 -12.67 17.73
N SER A 341 0.54 -11.78 18.31
CA SER A 341 -0.92 -11.83 18.26
C SER A 341 -1.50 -11.09 17.05
N GLY A 342 -0.65 -10.38 16.27
CA GLY A 342 -1.08 -9.51 15.18
C GLY A 342 -1.81 -8.26 15.67
N GLU A 343 -1.45 -7.77 16.88
CA GLU A 343 -2.08 -6.60 17.48
C GLU A 343 -1.35 -5.32 17.08
N ILE A 344 -2.07 -4.41 16.43
CA ILE A 344 -1.54 -3.13 15.95
C ILE A 344 -2.46 -1.98 16.36
N ARG A 345 -1.86 -0.81 16.57
CA ARG A 345 -2.59 0.46 16.73
C ARG A 345 -2.49 1.26 15.45
N LEU A 346 -3.64 1.66 14.95
CA LEU A 346 -3.79 2.50 13.76
C LEU A 346 -4.22 3.90 14.20
N SER A 347 -3.56 4.95 13.69
CA SER A 347 -3.87 6.34 14.10
C SER A 347 -3.87 7.28 12.90
N HIS A 348 -4.93 8.08 12.77
CA HIS A 348 -5.06 9.10 11.71
C HIS A 348 -6.06 10.18 12.11
N GLY A 349 -5.72 11.46 11.88
CA GLY A 349 -6.63 12.59 12.08
C GLY A 349 -7.19 12.70 13.50
N GLY A 350 -6.41 12.36 14.53
CA GLY A 350 -6.83 12.36 15.93
C GLY A 350 -7.66 11.14 16.37
N ARG A 351 -7.96 10.20 15.46
CA ARG A 351 -8.59 8.92 15.77
C ARG A 351 -7.52 7.84 15.91
N SER A 352 -7.66 7.01 16.95
CA SER A 352 -6.79 5.84 17.16
C SER A 352 -7.67 4.62 17.41
N ILE A 353 -7.34 3.51 16.77
CA ILE A 353 -8.07 2.23 16.90
C ILE A 353 -7.05 1.11 17.01
N VAL A 354 -7.26 0.23 17.97
CA VAL A 354 -6.49 -1.01 18.10
C VAL A 354 -7.21 -2.13 17.34
N THR A 355 -6.45 -2.91 16.60
CA THR A 355 -6.95 -4.10 15.92
C THR A 355 -6.05 -5.28 16.24
N ARG A 356 -6.64 -6.46 16.31
CA ARG A 356 -5.96 -7.74 16.31
C ARG A 356 -6.37 -8.46 15.04
N GLU A 357 -5.54 -8.38 13.99
CA GLU A 357 -5.94 -8.79 12.66
C GLU A 357 -7.24 -8.06 12.23
N SER A 358 -8.28 -8.76 11.78
CA SER A 358 -9.58 -8.17 11.40
C SER A 358 -10.53 -7.89 12.57
N LEU A 359 -10.19 -8.27 13.79
CA LEU A 359 -10.93 -7.91 14.99
C LEU A 359 -10.51 -6.51 15.44
N SER A 360 -11.45 -5.59 15.60
CA SER A 360 -11.17 -4.21 16.01
C SER A 360 -12.01 -3.76 17.20
N GLU A 361 -11.66 -2.62 17.78
CA GLU A 361 -12.45 -1.97 18.85
C GLU A 361 -13.88 -1.60 18.41
N LEU A 362 -14.20 -1.65 17.11
CA LEU A 362 -15.56 -1.46 16.61
C LEU A 362 -16.43 -2.72 16.81
N THR A 363 -15.82 -3.87 17.05
CA THR A 363 -16.53 -5.09 17.42
C THR A 363 -16.85 -5.07 18.90
N THR A 364 -18.14 -4.99 19.22
CA THR A 364 -18.56 -4.97 20.62
C THR A 364 -18.36 -6.33 21.29
N ALA A 365 -18.12 -6.35 22.61
CA ALA A 365 -18.06 -7.59 23.39
C ALA A 365 -19.36 -8.43 23.26
N VAL A 366 -20.50 -7.78 23.03
CA VAL A 366 -21.78 -8.46 22.80
C VAL A 366 -21.77 -9.19 21.45
N ALA A 367 -21.33 -8.52 20.37
CA ALA A 367 -21.21 -9.13 19.04
C ALA A 367 -20.23 -10.31 19.05
N MET A 368 -19.06 -10.13 19.67
CA MET A 368 -18.08 -11.19 19.85
C MET A 368 -18.67 -12.40 20.61
N SER A 369 -19.36 -12.17 21.72
CA SER A 369 -20.03 -13.24 22.48
C SER A 369 -21.12 -13.98 21.68
N ARG A 370 -21.76 -13.30 20.73
CA ARG A 370 -22.76 -13.91 19.83
C ARG A 370 -22.10 -14.86 18.83
N CYS A 371 -20.93 -14.51 18.30
CA CYS A 371 -20.17 -15.37 17.39
C CYS A 371 -19.52 -16.56 18.12
N ASP A 372 -18.99 -16.36 19.34
CA ASP A 372 -18.31 -17.39 20.13
C ASP A 372 -19.22 -18.60 20.46
N ASP A 373 -20.53 -18.39 20.71
CA ASP A 373 -21.48 -19.45 21.02
C ASP A 373 -22.37 -19.78 19.81
N LYS A 374 -22.05 -20.88 19.10
CA LYS A 374 -22.76 -21.35 17.88
C LYS A 374 -24.28 -21.50 18.07
N ARG A 375 -24.73 -21.85 19.26
CA ARG A 375 -26.16 -21.94 19.62
C ARG A 375 -26.78 -20.55 19.62
N HIS A 376 -26.03 -19.55 20.12
CA HIS A 376 -26.51 -18.17 20.15
C HIS A 376 -26.60 -17.57 18.76
N THR A 377 -25.54 -17.73 17.96
CA THR A 377 -25.54 -17.32 16.55
C THR A 377 -26.73 -17.92 15.80
N ARG A 378 -26.92 -19.24 15.88
CA ARG A 378 -28.04 -19.95 15.24
C ARG A 378 -29.40 -19.38 15.64
N ARG A 379 -29.65 -19.15 16.95
CA ARG A 379 -30.92 -18.57 17.43
C ARG A 379 -31.15 -17.14 16.92
N ILE A 380 -30.10 -16.33 16.81
CA ILE A 380 -30.17 -14.95 16.29
C ILE A 380 -30.56 -14.99 14.82
N LEU A 381 -29.86 -15.79 14.02
CA LEU A 381 -30.10 -15.91 12.59
C LEU A 381 -31.50 -16.48 12.30
N ALA A 382 -31.93 -17.53 13.00
CA ALA A 382 -33.27 -18.08 12.87
C ALA A 382 -34.37 -17.07 13.22
N ARG A 383 -34.20 -16.24 14.27
CA ARG A 383 -35.13 -15.16 14.62
C ARG A 383 -35.19 -14.05 13.56
N ALA A 384 -34.10 -13.84 12.83
CA ALA A 384 -34.05 -12.92 11.71
C ALA A 384 -34.66 -13.50 10.42
N GLY A 385 -35.17 -14.74 10.46
CA GLY A 385 -35.75 -15.43 9.30
C GLY A 385 -34.72 -16.00 8.34
N LEU A 386 -33.46 -16.07 8.74
CA LEU A 386 -32.37 -16.60 7.91
C LEU A 386 -32.30 -18.14 8.04
N PRO A 387 -31.97 -18.85 6.96
CA PRO A 387 -31.90 -20.31 6.96
C PRO A 387 -30.71 -20.81 7.78
N VAL A 388 -31.00 -21.63 8.79
CA VAL A 388 -30.02 -22.32 9.63
C VAL A 388 -30.33 -23.81 9.62
N ALA A 389 -29.31 -24.67 9.84
CA ALA A 389 -29.50 -26.10 9.96
C ALA A 389 -30.48 -26.44 11.09
N ASP A 390 -31.34 -27.42 10.90
CA ASP A 390 -32.13 -27.93 12.00
C ASP A 390 -31.22 -28.51 13.09
N GLY A 391 -31.52 -28.22 14.35
CA GLY A 391 -30.62 -28.64 15.43
C GLY A 391 -31.10 -28.22 16.80
N ARG A 392 -30.43 -28.74 17.77
CA ARG A 392 -30.79 -28.59 19.19
C ARG A 392 -29.57 -28.67 20.11
N ASP A 393 -29.70 -28.16 21.31
CA ASP A 393 -28.76 -28.40 22.39
C ASP A 393 -28.85 -29.89 22.81
N ALA A 394 -27.68 -30.56 22.89
CA ALA A 394 -27.63 -31.95 23.34
C ALA A 394 -28.15 -32.09 24.77
N THR A 395 -28.97 -33.08 25.02
CA THR A 395 -29.52 -33.39 26.32
C THR A 395 -28.83 -34.58 27.00
N PHE A 396 -28.02 -35.31 26.25
CA PHE A 396 -27.28 -36.50 26.65
C PHE A 396 -28.21 -37.63 27.15
N ASP A 397 -29.37 -37.78 26.49
CA ASP A 397 -30.38 -38.79 26.77
C ASP A 397 -31.03 -39.28 25.46
N GLU A 398 -32.08 -40.11 25.53
CA GLU A 398 -32.78 -40.69 24.38
C GLU A 398 -33.26 -39.65 23.36
N ARG A 399 -33.54 -38.42 23.76
CA ARG A 399 -33.99 -37.36 22.86
C ARG A 399 -32.96 -37.01 21.78
N ASP A 400 -31.67 -37.22 22.06
CA ASP A 400 -30.61 -37.01 21.07
C ASP A 400 -30.61 -38.13 20.02
N HIS A 401 -30.92 -39.35 20.43
CA HIS A 401 -31.14 -40.49 19.53
C HIS A 401 -32.41 -40.35 18.70
N ASP A 402 -33.50 -39.81 19.28
CA ASP A 402 -34.73 -39.53 18.59
C ASP A 402 -34.49 -38.50 17.45
N PHE A 403 -33.69 -37.42 17.73
CA PHE A 403 -33.33 -36.45 16.74
C PHE A 403 -32.49 -37.05 15.61
N LEU A 404 -31.50 -37.92 15.91
CA LEU A 404 -30.76 -38.64 14.88
C LEU A 404 -31.68 -39.52 14.04
N ALA A 405 -32.66 -40.19 14.65
CA ALA A 405 -33.61 -41.03 13.91
C ALA A 405 -34.54 -40.19 12.99
N GLU A 406 -34.90 -38.98 13.39
CA GLU A 406 -35.70 -38.04 12.62
C GLU A 406 -34.96 -37.51 11.40
N VAL A 407 -33.73 -37.02 11.55
CA VAL A 407 -32.99 -36.36 10.49
C VAL A 407 -32.04 -37.30 9.70
N GLY A 408 -31.75 -38.47 10.23
CA GLY A 408 -30.97 -39.54 9.61
C GLY A 408 -29.45 -39.37 9.69
N GLU A 409 -28.92 -38.18 9.56
CA GLU A 409 -27.47 -37.89 9.65
C GLU A 409 -27.24 -36.57 10.39
N VAL A 410 -26.34 -36.58 11.38
CA VAL A 410 -26.08 -35.37 12.20
C VAL A 410 -24.63 -34.97 12.24
N VAL A 411 -24.42 -33.69 12.58
CA VAL A 411 -23.15 -33.10 13.00
C VAL A 411 -23.22 -32.82 14.50
N VAL A 412 -22.23 -33.28 15.24
CA VAL A 412 -22.08 -33.02 16.67
C VAL A 412 -20.90 -32.10 16.89
N LYS A 413 -21.12 -30.99 17.60
CA LYS A 413 -20.07 -29.97 17.80
C LYS A 413 -20.17 -29.32 19.19
N PRO A 414 -19.03 -28.95 19.83
CA PRO A 414 -19.06 -28.09 21.01
C PRO A 414 -19.74 -26.75 20.66
N ALA A 415 -20.48 -26.18 21.61
CA ALA A 415 -21.09 -24.87 21.40
C ALA A 415 -20.07 -23.74 21.19
N ARG A 416 -18.88 -23.90 21.80
CA ARG A 416 -17.74 -22.99 21.68
C ARG A 416 -16.51 -23.77 21.25
N GLY A 417 -15.65 -23.14 20.51
CA GLY A 417 -14.41 -23.73 19.99
C GLY A 417 -14.16 -23.35 18.56
N GLU A 418 -12.90 -23.36 18.18
CA GLU A 418 -12.38 -22.94 16.89
C GLU A 418 -11.75 -24.12 16.12
N GLN A 419 -11.45 -23.93 14.85
CA GLN A 419 -10.65 -24.82 14.00
C GLN A 419 -11.17 -26.26 13.86
N GLY A 420 -12.48 -26.48 14.14
CA GLY A 420 -13.09 -27.81 13.97
C GLY A 420 -12.80 -28.78 15.11
N MET A 421 -12.21 -28.33 16.23
CA MET A 421 -11.92 -29.20 17.38
C MET A 421 -13.21 -29.74 18.00
N GLY A 422 -13.24 -31.05 18.24
CA GLY A 422 -14.39 -31.73 18.84
C GLY A 422 -15.61 -31.89 17.94
N ILE A 423 -15.51 -31.53 16.65
CA ILE A 423 -16.60 -31.68 15.68
C ILE A 423 -16.55 -33.10 15.07
N THR A 424 -17.72 -33.75 15.04
CA THR A 424 -17.91 -35.02 14.30
C THR A 424 -19.00 -34.83 13.28
N VAL A 425 -18.66 -35.02 12.00
CA VAL A 425 -19.55 -34.86 10.85
C VAL A 425 -19.97 -36.24 10.33
N GLY A 426 -21.24 -36.41 9.97
CA GLY A 426 -21.74 -37.59 9.31
C GLY A 426 -22.02 -38.74 10.26
N VAL A 427 -22.59 -38.46 11.41
CA VAL A 427 -23.02 -39.45 12.39
C VAL A 427 -24.38 -40.01 12.00
N THR A 428 -24.47 -41.33 11.76
CA THR A 428 -25.66 -42.03 11.29
C THR A 428 -26.11 -43.16 12.22
N THR A 429 -25.35 -43.44 13.27
CA THR A 429 -25.66 -44.55 14.22
C THR A 429 -25.68 -44.05 15.63
N GLY A 430 -26.51 -44.70 16.49
CA GLY A 430 -26.60 -44.34 17.91
C GLY A 430 -25.27 -44.45 18.65
N GLU A 431 -24.50 -45.53 18.41
CA GLU A 431 -23.17 -45.69 19.00
C GLU A 431 -22.18 -44.61 18.53
N GLY A 432 -22.32 -44.21 17.24
CA GLY A 432 -21.55 -43.09 16.67
C GLY A 432 -21.91 -41.76 17.35
N LEU A 433 -23.21 -41.55 17.64
CA LEU A 433 -23.70 -40.38 18.35
C LEU A 433 -23.15 -40.29 19.78
N ASP A 434 -23.17 -41.39 20.54
CA ASP A 434 -22.65 -41.42 21.88
C ASP A 434 -21.16 -41.07 21.95
N ARG A 435 -20.36 -41.60 21.00
CA ARG A 435 -18.93 -41.28 20.87
C ARG A 435 -18.72 -39.82 20.49
N ALA A 436 -19.50 -39.30 19.57
CA ALA A 436 -19.42 -37.91 19.11
C ALA A 436 -19.81 -36.94 20.24
N LEU A 437 -20.85 -37.24 21.00
CA LEU A 437 -21.26 -36.46 22.16
C LEU A 437 -20.19 -36.45 23.25
N ALA A 438 -19.60 -37.60 23.55
CA ALA A 438 -18.51 -37.72 24.52
C ALA A 438 -17.29 -36.90 24.09
N LEU A 439 -16.92 -36.97 22.81
CA LEU A 439 -15.83 -36.18 22.25
C LEU A 439 -16.11 -34.68 22.34
N ALA A 440 -17.26 -34.23 21.84
CA ALA A 440 -17.62 -32.80 21.88
C ALA A 440 -17.68 -32.25 23.33
N ARG A 441 -18.19 -33.07 24.27
CA ARG A 441 -18.27 -32.71 25.69
C ARG A 441 -16.89 -32.57 26.36
N SER A 442 -15.87 -33.24 25.86
CA SER A 442 -14.49 -33.08 26.36
C SER A 442 -13.88 -31.71 26.06
N TYR A 443 -14.41 -31.01 25.05
CA TYR A 443 -14.03 -29.63 24.69
C TYR A 443 -14.89 -28.56 25.38
N GLY A 444 -16.07 -28.93 25.89
CA GLY A 444 -16.93 -28.00 26.61
C GLY A 444 -18.23 -28.63 27.06
N PRO A 445 -18.86 -28.13 28.15
CA PRO A 445 -20.04 -28.74 28.73
C PRO A 445 -21.30 -28.65 27.86
N GLN A 446 -21.29 -27.76 26.86
CA GLN A 446 -22.43 -27.46 26.00
C GLN A 446 -22.14 -27.97 24.59
N VAL A 447 -23.00 -28.83 24.09
CA VAL A 447 -22.86 -29.48 22.79
C VAL A 447 -24.10 -29.20 21.95
N LEU A 448 -23.91 -28.99 20.69
CA LEU A 448 -24.94 -28.80 19.67
C LEU A 448 -24.98 -30.00 18.75
N ILE A 449 -26.20 -30.47 18.44
CA ILE A 449 -26.45 -31.47 17.42
C ILE A 449 -27.25 -30.80 16.32
N GLU A 450 -26.80 -30.94 15.07
CA GLU A 450 -27.47 -30.38 13.90
C GLU A 450 -27.62 -31.44 12.82
N GLU A 451 -28.66 -31.31 11.99
CA GLU A 451 -28.74 -32.09 10.75
C GLU A 451 -27.54 -31.81 9.86
N ARG A 452 -27.09 -32.82 9.13
CA ARG A 452 -26.05 -32.63 8.13
C ARG A 452 -26.62 -32.06 6.86
N VAL A 453 -26.32 -30.79 6.56
CA VAL A 453 -26.64 -30.18 5.27
C VAL A 453 -25.63 -30.60 4.22
N GLN A 454 -26.11 -30.98 3.02
CA GLN A 454 -25.29 -31.37 1.89
C GLN A 454 -25.00 -30.17 1.00
N GLY A 455 -23.75 -29.98 0.54
CA GLY A 455 -23.37 -28.88 -0.32
C GLY A 455 -21.89 -28.53 -0.27
N GLU A 456 -21.55 -27.42 -0.91
CA GLU A 456 -20.23 -26.80 -0.88
C GLU A 456 -20.11 -25.84 0.32
N ASP A 457 -18.95 -25.80 0.92
CA ASP A 457 -18.63 -24.90 2.04
C ASP A 457 -18.28 -23.51 1.49
N LEU A 458 -19.16 -22.56 1.68
CA LEU A 458 -19.05 -21.18 1.23
C LEU A 458 -18.70 -20.25 2.40
N ARG A 459 -17.57 -19.56 2.30
CA ARG A 459 -17.18 -18.46 3.20
C ARG A 459 -17.54 -17.14 2.54
N ILE A 460 -18.30 -16.29 3.23
CA ILE A 460 -18.59 -14.91 2.82
C ILE A 460 -17.97 -13.96 3.83
N VAL A 461 -17.16 -13.00 3.39
CA VAL A 461 -16.60 -11.91 4.21
C VAL A 461 -17.48 -10.67 4.04
N VAL A 462 -17.99 -10.20 5.16
CA VAL A 462 -18.78 -8.96 5.26
C VAL A 462 -17.98 -7.93 6.04
N ILE A 463 -17.84 -6.73 5.50
CA ILE A 463 -17.18 -5.58 6.13
C ILE A 463 -18.11 -4.37 5.97
N ASP A 464 -18.38 -3.65 7.05
CA ASP A 464 -19.32 -2.51 7.10
C ASP A 464 -20.71 -2.87 6.54
N HIS A 465 -21.16 -4.09 6.83
CA HIS A 465 -22.43 -4.65 6.32
C HIS A 465 -22.51 -4.73 4.77
N GLU A 466 -21.36 -4.79 4.11
CA GLU A 466 -21.27 -5.06 2.66
C GLU A 466 -20.48 -6.36 2.42
N VAL A 467 -20.90 -7.16 1.45
CA VAL A 467 -20.14 -8.34 1.02
C VAL A 467 -18.91 -7.88 0.25
N VAL A 468 -17.73 -8.27 0.72
CA VAL A 468 -16.46 -7.90 0.11
C VAL A 468 -15.82 -9.07 -0.63
N ALA A 469 -15.95 -10.29 -0.10
CA ALA A 469 -15.39 -11.49 -0.70
C ALA A 469 -16.29 -12.70 -0.45
N ALA A 470 -16.29 -13.63 -1.39
CA ALA A 470 -16.92 -14.93 -1.23
C ALA A 470 -16.02 -16.03 -1.83
N ALA A 471 -15.88 -17.14 -1.12
CA ALA A 471 -15.00 -18.22 -1.57
C ALA A 471 -15.51 -19.60 -1.16
N ILE A 472 -15.41 -20.57 -2.07
CA ILE A 472 -15.63 -21.99 -1.78
C ILE A 472 -14.38 -22.56 -1.14
N ARG A 473 -14.56 -23.16 0.03
CA ARG A 473 -13.50 -23.91 0.73
C ARG A 473 -13.66 -25.39 0.41
N ARG A 474 -12.54 -26.04 0.10
CA ARG A 474 -12.50 -27.49 -0.15
C ARG A 474 -11.59 -28.18 0.83
N PRO A 475 -12.00 -29.32 1.36
CA PRO A 475 -11.16 -30.13 2.24
C PRO A 475 -9.83 -30.53 1.59
N ALA A 476 -8.84 -30.84 2.43
CA ALA A 476 -7.58 -31.37 1.97
C ALA A 476 -7.77 -32.69 1.22
N GLY A 477 -7.08 -32.81 0.09
CA GLY A 477 -7.06 -34.00 -0.72
C GLY A 477 -5.69 -34.23 -1.34
N VAL A 478 -5.39 -35.45 -1.73
CA VAL A 478 -4.18 -35.83 -2.45
C VAL A 478 -4.50 -36.41 -3.82
N VAL A 479 -3.54 -36.31 -4.73
CA VAL A 479 -3.65 -36.89 -6.08
C VAL A 479 -2.64 -38.00 -6.24
N GLY A 480 -3.11 -39.19 -6.61
CA GLY A 480 -2.31 -40.38 -6.84
C GLY A 480 -1.26 -40.20 -7.93
N THR A 481 -0.12 -40.81 -7.75
CA THR A 481 1.00 -40.79 -8.70
C THR A 481 1.29 -42.20 -9.28
N GLY A 482 0.51 -43.22 -8.90
CA GLY A 482 0.78 -44.60 -9.25
C GLY A 482 2.00 -45.22 -8.54
N ARG A 483 2.66 -44.48 -7.62
CA ARG A 483 3.92 -44.93 -7.00
C ARG A 483 4.03 -44.67 -5.50
N HIS A 484 3.39 -43.64 -5.03
CA HIS A 484 3.51 -43.19 -3.63
C HIS A 484 2.28 -43.56 -2.83
N THR A 485 2.49 -43.93 -1.57
CA THR A 485 1.41 -44.20 -0.64
C THR A 485 0.65 -42.91 -0.29
N VAL A 486 -0.60 -43.03 0.16
CA VAL A 486 -1.41 -41.92 0.66
C VAL A 486 -0.64 -41.10 1.70
N ARG A 487 0.02 -41.78 2.66
CA ARG A 487 0.90 -41.15 3.66
C ARG A 487 1.98 -40.29 3.02
N ALA A 488 2.74 -40.85 2.08
CA ALA A 488 3.83 -40.14 1.41
C ALA A 488 3.33 -38.94 0.60
N LEU A 489 2.14 -39.04 0.00
CA LEU A 489 1.50 -37.93 -0.73
C LEU A 489 1.07 -36.80 0.23
N ILE A 490 0.50 -37.15 1.38
CA ILE A 490 0.12 -36.18 2.45
C ILE A 490 1.36 -35.44 2.94
N GLU A 491 2.42 -36.16 3.30
CA GLU A 491 3.69 -35.58 3.77
C GLU A 491 4.34 -34.66 2.74
N ALA A 492 4.36 -35.09 1.46
CA ALA A 492 4.91 -34.29 0.37
C ALA A 492 4.10 -32.98 0.14
N GLN A 493 2.78 -33.06 0.28
CA GLN A 493 1.90 -31.91 0.13
C GLN A 493 2.02 -30.97 1.34
N SER A 494 2.10 -31.50 2.56
CA SER A 494 2.32 -30.73 3.78
C SER A 494 3.61 -29.90 3.69
N ARG A 495 4.74 -30.51 3.34
CA ARG A 495 6.01 -29.79 3.14
C ARG A 495 5.93 -28.65 2.13
N ARG A 496 5.20 -28.85 1.01
CA ARG A 496 5.02 -27.78 -0.01
C ARG A 496 4.17 -26.63 0.53
N ARG A 497 3.13 -26.95 1.30
CA ARG A 497 2.24 -25.97 1.88
C ARG A 497 2.93 -25.18 2.99
N GLU A 498 3.63 -25.85 3.90
CA GLU A 498 4.43 -25.22 4.95
C GLU A 498 5.43 -24.23 4.35
N ALA A 499 6.13 -24.63 3.28
CA ALA A 499 7.05 -23.75 2.57
C ALA A 499 6.37 -22.55 1.90
N ALA A 500 5.14 -22.72 1.39
CA ALA A 500 4.39 -21.66 0.71
C ALA A 500 3.67 -20.71 1.68
N THR A 501 3.36 -21.16 2.90
CA THR A 501 2.57 -20.42 3.88
C THR A 501 3.36 -20.01 5.13
N GLY A 502 4.70 -20.13 5.11
CA GLY A 502 5.52 -19.84 6.29
C GLY A 502 5.22 -20.75 7.50
N GLY A 503 4.70 -21.96 7.26
CA GLY A 503 4.38 -22.94 8.30
C GLY A 503 2.92 -22.94 8.77
N GLU A 504 2.07 -22.05 8.26
CA GLU A 504 0.68 -21.90 8.73
C GLU A 504 -0.27 -23.00 8.26
N SER A 505 0.05 -23.75 7.19
CA SER A 505 -0.83 -24.75 6.63
C SER A 505 -0.09 -26.07 6.38
N SER A 506 -0.60 -27.16 6.99
CA SER A 506 -0.15 -28.53 6.73
C SER A 506 -1.30 -29.51 6.86
N ILE A 507 -1.17 -30.71 6.33
CA ILE A 507 -2.16 -31.78 6.47
C ILE A 507 -1.71 -32.69 7.64
N PRO A 508 -2.37 -32.65 8.81
CA PRO A 508 -1.99 -33.51 9.91
C PRO A 508 -2.25 -34.97 9.60
N LEU A 509 -1.34 -35.85 10.01
CA LEU A 509 -1.54 -37.30 10.01
C LEU A 509 -2.15 -37.75 11.36
N ASP A 510 -3.34 -37.26 11.64
CA ASP A 510 -4.11 -37.51 12.86
C ASP A 510 -5.24 -38.53 12.65
N ASP A 511 -6.00 -38.81 13.71
CA ASP A 511 -7.14 -39.71 13.68
C ASP A 511 -8.24 -39.32 12.70
N GLU A 512 -8.45 -38.01 12.44
CA GLU A 512 -9.43 -37.56 11.46
C GLU A 512 -8.98 -37.95 10.05
N THR A 513 -7.70 -37.74 9.73
CA THR A 513 -7.12 -38.12 8.45
C THR A 513 -7.21 -39.64 8.24
N ALA A 514 -6.85 -40.43 9.25
CA ALA A 514 -6.95 -41.87 9.17
C ALA A 514 -8.39 -42.35 8.92
N ARG A 515 -9.35 -41.86 9.73
CA ARG A 515 -10.78 -42.21 9.58
C ARG A 515 -11.36 -41.75 8.23
N THR A 516 -10.92 -40.58 7.72
CA THR A 516 -11.40 -40.10 6.41
C THR A 516 -10.94 -40.96 5.28
N VAL A 517 -9.67 -41.37 5.29
CA VAL A 517 -9.09 -42.29 4.31
C VAL A 517 -9.73 -43.68 4.38
N GLU A 518 -9.95 -44.22 5.60
CA GLU A 518 -10.65 -45.48 5.82
C GLU A 518 -12.12 -45.46 5.33
N ALA A 519 -12.83 -44.37 5.58
CA ALA A 519 -14.21 -44.19 5.14
C ALA A 519 -14.31 -44.16 3.60
N ALA A 520 -13.24 -43.80 2.90
CA ALA A 520 -13.14 -43.86 1.46
C ALA A 520 -12.72 -45.27 0.95
N GLY A 521 -12.63 -46.28 1.84
CA GLY A 521 -12.22 -47.66 1.51
C GLY A 521 -10.71 -47.78 1.20
N ARG A 522 -9.89 -46.86 1.72
CA ARG A 522 -8.44 -46.85 1.53
C ARG A 522 -7.72 -46.86 2.87
N SER A 523 -6.42 -47.16 2.83
CA SER A 523 -5.50 -47.05 3.97
C SER A 523 -4.42 -46.00 3.68
N LEU A 524 -3.75 -45.52 4.71
CA LEU A 524 -2.62 -44.59 4.55
C LEU A 524 -1.43 -45.21 3.80
N ASP A 525 -1.37 -46.54 3.75
CA ASP A 525 -0.29 -47.28 3.10
C ASP A 525 -0.65 -47.73 1.67
N ASP A 526 -1.89 -47.47 1.21
CA ASP A 526 -2.32 -47.75 -0.17
C ASP A 526 -1.64 -46.83 -1.17
N VAL A 527 -1.37 -47.34 -2.36
CA VAL A 527 -0.89 -46.56 -3.51
C VAL A 527 -2.06 -46.23 -4.40
N LEU A 528 -2.36 -44.94 -4.54
CA LEU A 528 -3.42 -44.44 -5.43
C LEU A 528 -2.98 -44.53 -6.91
N ALA A 529 -3.90 -44.86 -7.79
CA ALA A 529 -3.66 -44.81 -9.24
C ALA A 529 -3.25 -43.37 -9.66
N GLU A 530 -2.53 -43.25 -10.77
CA GLU A 530 -2.13 -41.96 -11.31
C GLU A 530 -3.37 -41.12 -11.66
N GLY A 531 -3.46 -39.87 -11.10
CA GLY A 531 -4.57 -38.98 -11.28
C GLY A 531 -5.80 -39.23 -10.37
N GLU A 532 -5.81 -40.36 -9.62
CA GLU A 532 -6.87 -40.64 -8.64
C GLU A 532 -6.84 -39.58 -7.53
N ARG A 533 -8.00 -38.97 -7.23
CA ARG A 533 -8.17 -37.97 -6.17
C ARG A 533 -8.78 -38.61 -4.93
N LEU A 534 -8.17 -38.40 -3.79
CA LEU A 534 -8.66 -38.87 -2.50
C LEU A 534 -8.75 -37.66 -1.54
N ALA A 535 -9.94 -37.40 -1.01
CA ALA A 535 -10.10 -36.48 0.11
C ALA A 535 -9.50 -37.13 1.37
N VAL A 536 -8.65 -36.42 2.09
CA VAL A 536 -7.98 -36.92 3.29
C VAL A 536 -8.46 -36.25 4.57
N ARG A 537 -9.30 -35.24 4.43
CA ARG A 537 -10.02 -34.59 5.54
C ARG A 537 -11.47 -34.32 5.17
N ARG A 538 -12.36 -34.23 6.18
CA ARG A 538 -13.77 -33.89 5.97
C ARG A 538 -14.04 -32.41 6.17
N THR A 539 -13.20 -31.73 6.94
CA THR A 539 -13.33 -30.30 7.22
C THR A 539 -12.51 -29.48 6.22
N ALA A 540 -13.08 -28.38 5.72
CA ALA A 540 -12.44 -27.51 4.73
C ALA A 540 -11.60 -26.40 5.42
N ASN A 541 -10.77 -26.75 6.41
CA ASN A 541 -9.93 -25.81 7.13
C ASN A 541 -8.60 -25.59 6.41
N LEU A 542 -8.24 -24.30 6.19
CA LEU A 542 -6.99 -23.91 5.51
C LEU A 542 -5.75 -24.34 6.29
N HIS A 543 -5.75 -24.23 7.63
CA HIS A 543 -4.64 -24.65 8.48
C HIS A 543 -4.37 -26.17 8.39
N THR A 544 -5.40 -26.95 8.12
CA THR A 544 -5.29 -28.41 7.94
C THR A 544 -5.26 -28.86 6.49
N GLY A 545 -4.81 -27.98 5.58
CA GLY A 545 -4.54 -28.31 4.20
C GLY A 545 -5.71 -28.09 3.23
N GLY A 546 -6.83 -27.54 3.65
CA GLY A 546 -7.92 -27.13 2.78
C GLY A 546 -7.50 -26.09 1.74
N THR A 547 -8.27 -25.94 0.69
CA THR A 547 -8.06 -24.92 -0.36
C THR A 547 -9.23 -23.94 -0.41
N ILE A 548 -8.95 -22.73 -0.86
CA ILE A 548 -9.92 -21.66 -1.04
C ILE A 548 -9.98 -21.27 -2.51
N HIS A 549 -11.20 -21.05 -3.02
CA HIS A 549 -11.46 -20.70 -4.41
C HIS A 549 -12.38 -19.50 -4.44
N ASP A 550 -11.92 -18.37 -4.94
CA ASP A 550 -12.71 -17.15 -5.06
C ASP A 550 -13.91 -17.36 -5.99
N VAL A 551 -15.10 -16.99 -5.50
CA VAL A 551 -16.37 -17.01 -6.23
C VAL A 551 -17.14 -15.70 -6.07
N THR A 552 -16.47 -14.62 -5.65
CA THR A 552 -17.08 -13.33 -5.34
C THR A 552 -17.93 -12.81 -6.51
N ALA A 553 -17.39 -12.86 -7.73
CA ALA A 553 -18.10 -12.41 -8.92
C ALA A 553 -19.27 -13.31 -9.34
N GLN A 554 -19.37 -14.52 -8.78
CA GLN A 554 -20.37 -15.53 -9.10
C GLN A 554 -21.44 -15.66 -8.00
N LEU A 555 -21.23 -14.99 -6.86
CA LEU A 555 -22.11 -15.10 -5.70
C LEU A 555 -23.52 -14.63 -6.05
N HIS A 556 -24.52 -15.50 -5.76
CA HIS A 556 -25.92 -15.16 -5.99
C HIS A 556 -26.34 -13.94 -5.14
N PRO A 557 -27.12 -12.99 -5.70
CA PRO A 557 -27.56 -11.80 -4.97
C PRO A 557 -28.32 -12.10 -3.66
N ASP A 558 -29.13 -13.17 -3.63
CA ASP A 558 -29.89 -13.56 -2.44
C ASP A 558 -28.95 -14.06 -1.31
N LEU A 559 -27.87 -14.77 -1.65
CA LEU A 559 -26.85 -15.16 -0.66
C LEU A 559 -26.10 -13.95 -0.13
N ALA A 560 -25.81 -12.98 -1.01
CA ALA A 560 -25.18 -11.73 -0.59
C ALA A 560 -26.08 -10.93 0.35
N ALA A 561 -27.38 -10.80 0.01
CA ALA A 561 -28.37 -10.14 0.86
C ALA A 561 -28.51 -10.83 2.22
N ALA A 562 -28.63 -12.17 2.22
CA ALA A 562 -28.70 -12.96 3.45
C ALA A 562 -27.45 -12.77 4.35
N ALA A 563 -26.25 -12.66 3.75
CA ALA A 563 -25.03 -12.41 4.49
C ALA A 563 -25.00 -11.01 5.15
N VAL A 564 -25.49 -9.99 4.46
CA VAL A 564 -25.68 -8.64 5.01
C VAL A 564 -26.68 -8.67 6.17
N ASP A 565 -27.84 -9.30 5.99
CA ASP A 565 -28.87 -9.43 7.02
C ASP A 565 -28.34 -10.20 8.25
N ALA A 566 -27.49 -11.21 8.04
CA ALA A 566 -26.84 -11.94 9.13
C ALA A 566 -25.90 -11.04 9.93
N SER A 567 -25.06 -10.24 9.26
CA SER A 567 -24.15 -9.31 9.93
C SER A 567 -24.89 -8.25 10.74
N LEU A 568 -26.03 -7.74 10.22
CA LEU A 568 -26.90 -6.80 10.90
C LEU A 568 -27.60 -7.44 12.10
N ALA A 569 -28.12 -8.67 11.96
CA ALA A 569 -28.80 -9.40 13.04
C ALA A 569 -27.85 -9.72 14.20
N ILE A 570 -26.61 -10.10 13.89
CA ILE A 570 -25.55 -10.33 14.88
C ILE A 570 -25.08 -8.99 15.47
N GLY A 571 -25.15 -7.89 14.72
CA GLY A 571 -24.67 -6.58 15.10
C GLY A 571 -23.14 -6.51 15.08
N ILE A 572 -22.53 -7.12 14.06
CA ILE A 572 -21.07 -7.19 13.88
C ILE A 572 -20.67 -6.58 12.55
N PRO A 573 -19.80 -5.53 12.55
CA PRO A 573 -19.44 -4.83 11.32
C PRO A 573 -18.45 -5.61 10.44
N VAL A 574 -17.68 -6.52 11.02
CA VAL A 574 -16.71 -7.37 10.30
C VAL A 574 -16.93 -8.81 10.70
N THR A 575 -17.26 -9.66 9.75
CA THR A 575 -17.49 -11.08 10.02
C THR A 575 -17.23 -11.96 8.81
N GLY A 576 -16.78 -13.19 9.09
CA GLY A 576 -16.76 -14.28 8.13
C GLY A 576 -17.92 -15.23 8.39
N LEU A 577 -18.83 -15.33 7.44
CA LEU A 577 -20.01 -16.19 7.54
C LEU A 577 -19.75 -17.50 6.80
N ASP A 578 -20.00 -18.61 7.47
CA ASP A 578 -19.89 -19.94 6.90
C ASP A 578 -21.28 -20.46 6.55
N MET A 579 -21.46 -20.85 5.29
CA MET A 579 -22.70 -21.39 4.75
C MET A 579 -22.42 -22.71 4.03
N ILE A 580 -23.39 -23.59 4.04
CA ILE A 580 -23.45 -24.73 3.10
C ILE A 580 -24.43 -24.38 2.01
N VAL A 581 -23.97 -24.43 0.76
CA VAL A 581 -24.77 -24.09 -0.42
C VAL A 581 -24.73 -25.23 -1.44
N PRO A 582 -25.81 -25.51 -2.19
CA PRO A 582 -25.72 -26.43 -3.31
C PRO A 582 -24.75 -25.93 -4.39
N ARG A 583 -24.70 -24.62 -4.60
CA ARG A 583 -23.79 -23.90 -5.53
C ARG A 583 -23.78 -22.41 -5.18
N ALA A 584 -22.64 -21.76 -5.37
CA ALA A 584 -22.46 -20.34 -5.02
C ALA A 584 -23.31 -19.39 -5.88
N ASP A 585 -23.64 -19.76 -7.11
CA ASP A 585 -24.46 -18.99 -8.05
C ASP A 585 -25.98 -19.33 -7.97
N GLY A 586 -26.41 -20.10 -6.96
CA GLY A 586 -27.80 -20.38 -6.62
C GLY A 586 -28.27 -19.60 -5.41
N PRO A 587 -29.60 -19.44 -5.22
CA PRO A 587 -30.18 -18.63 -4.14
C PRO A 587 -30.22 -19.36 -2.78
N GLU A 588 -30.00 -20.66 -2.77
CA GLU A 588 -30.18 -21.51 -1.59
C GLU A 588 -28.89 -21.65 -0.77
N GLY A 589 -29.00 -21.54 0.54
CA GLY A 589 -27.87 -21.75 1.43
C GLY A 589 -28.31 -21.78 2.88
N VAL A 590 -27.53 -22.42 3.73
CA VAL A 590 -27.79 -22.59 5.15
C VAL A 590 -26.58 -22.08 5.95
N PHE A 591 -26.82 -21.19 6.89
CA PHE A 591 -25.78 -20.67 7.78
C PHE A 591 -25.36 -21.73 8.80
N ILE A 592 -24.04 -21.86 8.96
CA ILE A 592 -23.41 -22.83 9.87
C ILE A 592 -22.73 -22.11 11.04
N GLU A 593 -22.04 -21.00 10.75
CA GLU A 593 -21.22 -20.28 11.73
C GLU A 593 -21.00 -18.83 11.32
N ALA A 594 -20.74 -17.95 12.30
CA ALA A 594 -20.25 -16.60 12.08
C ALA A 594 -18.96 -16.41 12.89
N ASN A 595 -17.92 -15.91 12.23
CA ASN A 595 -16.61 -15.70 12.82
C ASN A 595 -16.36 -14.20 12.95
N GLU A 596 -15.97 -13.75 14.14
CA GLU A 596 -15.70 -12.35 14.46
C GLU A 596 -14.35 -11.85 13.94
N ARG A 597 -13.48 -12.77 13.53
CA ARG A 597 -12.12 -12.47 13.05
C ARG A 597 -11.78 -13.28 11.79
N PRO A 598 -12.37 -12.91 10.63
CA PRO A 598 -12.04 -13.58 9.38
C PRO A 598 -10.62 -13.25 8.92
N GLY A 599 -9.90 -14.25 8.39
CA GLY A 599 -8.58 -14.07 7.81
C GLY A 599 -8.67 -13.34 6.45
N LEU A 600 -8.52 -12.02 6.44
CA LEU A 600 -8.70 -11.19 5.25
C LEU A 600 -7.71 -11.52 4.12
N ALA A 601 -6.45 -11.82 4.46
CA ALA A 601 -5.41 -12.18 3.50
C ALA A 601 -5.72 -13.45 2.67
N ASN A 602 -6.59 -14.32 3.17
CA ASN A 602 -7.00 -15.52 2.45
C ASN A 602 -7.90 -15.25 1.24
N HIS A 603 -8.37 -14.02 1.08
CA HIS A 603 -9.35 -13.63 0.07
C HIS A 603 -8.75 -12.71 -1.01
N GLU A 604 -7.43 -12.53 -1.07
CA GLU A 604 -6.81 -11.81 -2.18
C GLU A 604 -7.12 -12.50 -3.53
N PRO A 605 -7.35 -11.73 -4.59
CA PRO A 605 -7.17 -10.28 -4.76
C PRO A 605 -8.36 -9.41 -4.38
N GLN A 606 -9.35 -9.90 -3.62
CA GLN A 606 -10.49 -9.09 -3.21
C GLN A 606 -10.04 -7.96 -2.25
N PRO A 607 -10.66 -6.75 -2.31
CA PRO A 607 -10.18 -5.56 -1.58
C PRO A 607 -10.55 -5.60 -0.09
N THR A 608 -10.20 -6.68 0.60
CA THR A 608 -10.60 -6.90 2.00
C THR A 608 -9.88 -5.96 2.97
N ALA A 609 -8.57 -5.73 2.76
CA ALA A 609 -7.80 -4.79 3.58
C ALA A 609 -8.24 -3.35 3.34
N GLU A 610 -8.50 -2.98 2.07
CA GLU A 610 -8.98 -1.65 1.70
C GLU A 610 -10.32 -1.34 2.36
N ARG A 611 -11.27 -2.29 2.29
CA ARG A 611 -12.60 -2.13 2.90
C ARG A 611 -12.54 -2.11 4.42
N PHE A 612 -11.63 -2.88 5.02
CA PHE A 612 -11.42 -2.83 6.46
C PHE A 612 -10.87 -1.48 6.91
N VAL A 613 -9.87 -0.93 6.22
CA VAL A 613 -9.34 0.40 6.50
C VAL A 613 -10.38 1.50 6.18
N ASP A 614 -11.24 1.33 5.15
CA ASP A 614 -12.38 2.22 4.88
C ASP A 614 -13.32 2.32 6.09
N LEU A 615 -13.64 1.18 6.71
CA LEU A 615 -14.47 1.12 7.92
C LEU A 615 -13.80 1.83 9.10
N LEU A 616 -12.50 1.57 9.32
CA LEU A 616 -11.77 2.14 10.46
C LEU A 616 -11.53 3.63 10.28
N PHE A 617 -11.19 4.08 9.08
CA PHE A 617 -10.81 5.46 8.74
C PHE A 617 -11.52 5.96 7.47
N PRO A 618 -12.83 6.25 7.52
CA PRO A 618 -13.61 6.63 6.34
C PRO A 618 -13.07 7.86 5.61
N THR A 619 -12.39 8.76 6.31
CA THR A 619 -11.78 9.97 5.75
C THR A 619 -10.57 9.69 4.87
N THR A 620 -10.02 8.48 4.92
CA THR A 620 -8.87 8.04 4.10
C THR A 620 -9.30 7.26 2.85
N LYS A 621 -10.60 7.05 2.68
CA LYS A 621 -11.18 6.33 1.53
C LYS A 621 -10.83 7.07 0.23
N ALA A 622 -10.28 6.34 -0.74
CA ALA A 622 -10.03 6.88 -2.06
C ALA A 622 -11.36 7.30 -2.70
N LEU A 623 -11.41 8.53 -3.20
CA LEU A 623 -12.60 8.99 -3.94
C LEU A 623 -12.71 8.19 -5.25
N PRO A 624 -13.94 7.81 -5.68
CA PRO A 624 -14.14 7.14 -6.95
C PRO A 624 -13.51 7.94 -8.09
N TRP A 625 -12.87 7.26 -9.02
CA TRP A 625 -12.28 7.90 -10.19
C TRP A 625 -13.35 8.73 -10.91
N GLY A 626 -13.09 10.03 -11.14
CA GLY A 626 -14.06 10.94 -11.75
C GLY A 626 -15.05 11.61 -10.80
N TRP A 627 -14.99 11.33 -9.46
CA TRP A 627 -15.82 12.05 -8.50
C TRP A 627 -15.46 13.55 -8.51
N ARG A 628 -16.45 14.38 -8.83
CA ARG A 628 -16.38 15.84 -8.65
C ARG A 628 -17.32 16.18 -7.51
N PRO A 629 -16.92 17.04 -6.54
CA PRO A 629 -17.89 17.56 -5.58
C PRO A 629 -19.02 18.21 -6.38
N GLU A 630 -20.26 17.84 -6.07
CA GLU A 630 -21.41 18.58 -6.57
C GLU A 630 -21.19 20.05 -6.21
N ALA A 631 -21.28 20.92 -7.22
CA ALA A 631 -21.28 22.36 -6.96
C ALA A 631 -22.39 22.64 -5.93
N PRO A 632 -22.16 23.44 -4.89
CA PRO A 632 -23.20 23.77 -3.94
C PRO A 632 -24.41 24.25 -4.74
N SER A 633 -25.55 23.58 -4.56
CA SER A 633 -26.78 24.00 -5.18
C SER A 633 -27.00 25.47 -4.81
N GLU A 634 -27.09 26.33 -5.81
CA GLU A 634 -27.48 27.73 -5.59
C GLU A 634 -28.76 27.67 -4.77
N ALA A 635 -28.63 28.07 -3.50
CA ALA A 635 -29.78 28.29 -2.64
C ALA A 635 -30.68 29.27 -3.37
N THR A 636 -31.78 28.76 -3.92
CA THR A 636 -32.84 29.61 -4.46
C THR A 636 -33.26 30.59 -3.38
N SER A 637 -32.71 31.78 -3.48
CA SER A 637 -33.28 32.95 -2.80
C SER A 637 -34.70 33.13 -3.31
N ARG A 638 -35.67 32.69 -2.54
CA ARG A 638 -37.07 33.09 -2.74
C ARG A 638 -37.24 34.52 -2.23
N PRO A 639 -38.00 35.31 -2.94
CA PRO A 639 -38.21 36.73 -2.67
C PRO A 639 -38.92 37.01 -1.34
#